data_6c1b064d3d334bee3fb6227ecb031d74
#
_entry.id   6c1b064d3d334bee3fb6227ecb031d74
#
_cell.length_a   1.000
_cell.length_b   1.000
_cell.length_c   1.000
_cell.angle_alpha   90.00
_cell.angle_beta   90.00
_cell.angle_gamma   90.00
#
_symmetry.space_group_name_H-M   'P 1'
#
loop_
_entity.id
_entity.type
_entity.pdbx_description
1 polymer ?
#
loop_
_entity_poly.entity_id
_entity_poly.type
_entity_poly.pdbx_seq_one_letter_code
_entity_poly.pdbx_strand_id
1 'polypeptide(L)'
;VTDCNVMLGRIQPDFFPQVFGPKGDQPLDAEVVDAKFQALSEEIREVAGDRRSREEVAAGFRQIAVENMANAIKKISTQRGYDVTEYTLQCFGGAGGQHACDIADTLGMTRIFLHPYAGVLSAYGMGLADLRALREQAVEKRLGEEVMSELREALGRLEGEARAELESQQVDDDMTAILRRVHLRYEGTDSALIVDFGAPADVAARFAASHRQRYGFVMPDKALMVEAVSLEAVGRMERIEDPWLKTAPRDVPLEPRANVRMYVAGEWRETPAYERADLLPGDVVDGPAIIIEPTSTTVVDPGWQAQLSERNHLIVQRIEPLLREVAVGTKVDPVMLEVFNNLFMSIAEQMGSTLENTAYSVNIKERLDFSCAIFDPNGNLVANAPHMPVHLGSMSESIRTVIRERGDGMSPGDVYMLNAPYNGGTHLPDITVITPVFNTTGVSDAAGREILFFVASRGHHADVGGTTPGSMPPDSTSVEEEGVLIDNFLLVEEGRFREAETETLFCSGPYPARNVTQNIADLKAQIAANAKGVQELKRMIDHYGLEVVHAYMGHVQDNAEEQVRRVLEVLKDGAYTYALDPRDGKPAGEVSVEISIDRASRSARLDFSKTSAQLPSNFNAPSAVCRAAVLYVFRTLVADEIPMNEGCLKPLEVVIPQGSMLNPQYPAAVVAGNVETSQIITDTLYGALGVMAGAQGTMNNLTFGNARYQYYETIAGGSGAGPDFDGTDAVHTHMTNSRLTDPEVLEWRFPVLLESFEIRHGSGGAGRHRGGDGARRRLRFREAMTAAILSSHRVIQPFGLKGGEPGALGRNWVERADGGVTELTGTDSTEMGPGDVFVVETPGGGGFGRAGE
;
A
#
# COMPACT_ATOMS: atom_id res chain seq x y z
N VAL A 1 13.25 20.29 -9.89
CA VAL A 1 13.94 19.49 -10.93
C VAL A 1 14.51 20.38 -12.03
N THR A 2 13.78 21.38 -12.56
CA THR A 2 14.29 22.29 -13.58
C THR A 2 15.56 23.01 -13.08
N ASP A 3 15.54 23.56 -11.89
CA ASP A 3 16.71 24.25 -11.29
C ASP A 3 17.90 23.29 -11.13
N CYS A 4 17.66 22.02 -10.77
CA CYS A 4 18.72 21.01 -10.72
C CYS A 4 19.35 20.80 -12.10
N ASN A 5 18.54 20.72 -13.15
CA ASN A 5 19.03 20.53 -14.51
C ASN A 5 19.79 21.78 -15.02
N VAL A 6 19.36 22.99 -14.63
CA VAL A 6 20.13 24.22 -14.90
C VAL A 6 21.46 24.19 -14.14
N MET A 7 21.46 23.88 -12.83
CA MET A 7 22.69 23.79 -12.02
C MET A 7 23.70 22.81 -12.60
N LEU A 8 23.20 21.67 -13.13
CA LEU A 8 24.04 20.62 -13.72
C LEU A 8 24.36 20.85 -15.20
N GLY A 9 23.90 21.96 -15.81
CA GLY A 9 24.13 22.25 -17.23
C GLY A 9 23.39 21.30 -18.20
N ARG A 10 22.41 20.52 -17.72
CA ARG A 10 21.56 19.67 -18.60
C ARG A 10 20.52 20.49 -19.36
N ILE A 11 20.12 21.64 -18.82
CA ILE A 11 19.40 22.70 -19.48
C ILE A 11 20.35 23.87 -19.63
N GLN A 12 20.47 24.36 -20.86
CA GLN A 12 21.28 25.51 -21.21
C GLN A 12 20.37 26.74 -21.36
N PRO A 13 20.47 27.74 -20.47
CA PRO A 13 19.58 28.91 -20.49
C PRO A 13 19.56 29.64 -21.84
N ASP A 14 20.70 29.69 -22.52
CA ASP A 14 20.86 30.35 -23.83
C ASP A 14 20.06 29.67 -24.96
N PHE A 15 19.73 28.39 -24.79
CA PHE A 15 18.98 27.60 -25.74
C PHE A 15 17.55 27.32 -25.31
N PHE A 16 17.17 27.81 -24.13
CA PHE A 16 15.82 27.60 -23.58
C PHE A 16 14.91 28.79 -23.96
N PRO A 17 13.62 28.54 -24.27
CA PRO A 17 12.69 29.63 -24.61
C PRO A 17 12.58 30.66 -23.49
N GLN A 18 12.54 31.95 -23.86
CA GLN A 18 12.35 33.04 -22.88
C GLN A 18 10.86 33.17 -22.57
N VAL A 19 10.38 32.39 -21.61
CA VAL A 19 8.95 32.26 -21.24
C VAL A 19 8.69 32.56 -19.76
N PHE A 20 9.70 33.03 -19.03
CA PHE A 20 9.60 33.31 -17.60
C PHE A 20 9.35 34.79 -17.32
N GLY A 21 9.16 35.11 -16.02
CA GLY A 21 8.86 36.45 -15.55
C GLY A 21 7.40 36.89 -15.77
N PRO A 22 7.01 38.06 -15.21
CA PRO A 22 5.63 38.53 -15.21
C PRO A 22 5.04 38.79 -16.59
N LYS A 23 5.89 38.99 -17.61
CA LYS A 23 5.47 39.23 -18.99
C LYS A 23 5.72 38.03 -19.91
N GLY A 24 6.31 36.93 -19.40
CA GLY A 24 6.64 35.76 -20.20
C GLY A 24 7.74 36.02 -21.24
N ASP A 25 8.69 36.91 -20.95
CA ASP A 25 9.76 37.37 -21.86
C ASP A 25 11.16 37.30 -21.24
N GLN A 26 11.30 36.62 -20.11
CA GLN A 26 12.61 36.48 -19.41
C GLN A 26 13.20 35.08 -19.61
N PRO A 27 14.54 34.98 -19.71
CA PRO A 27 15.23 33.71 -19.77
C PRO A 27 15.25 33.01 -18.40
N LEU A 28 15.71 31.77 -18.36
CA LEU A 28 16.10 31.09 -17.14
C LEU A 28 17.26 31.86 -16.48
N ASP A 29 17.15 32.09 -15.16
CA ASP A 29 18.16 32.80 -14.39
C ASP A 29 19.14 31.81 -13.71
N ALA A 30 20.22 31.50 -14.42
CA ALA A 30 21.24 30.58 -13.94
C ALA A 30 22.00 31.12 -12.72
N GLU A 31 22.16 32.46 -12.58
CA GLU A 31 22.89 33.05 -11.45
C GLU A 31 22.08 32.89 -10.15
N VAL A 32 20.77 33.09 -10.21
CA VAL A 32 19.90 32.85 -9.05
C VAL A 32 19.87 31.38 -8.66
N VAL A 33 19.83 30.46 -9.63
CA VAL A 33 19.90 29.02 -9.37
C VAL A 33 21.21 28.67 -8.69
N ASP A 34 22.33 29.15 -9.20
CA ASP A 34 23.66 28.93 -8.64
C ASP A 34 23.76 29.42 -7.18
N ALA A 35 23.30 30.64 -6.93
CA ALA A 35 23.34 31.26 -5.58
C ALA A 35 22.46 30.46 -4.59
N LYS A 36 21.30 29.99 -5.01
CA LYS A 36 20.40 29.18 -4.14
C LYS A 36 20.98 27.81 -3.81
N PHE A 37 21.59 27.12 -4.77
CA PHE A 37 22.24 25.84 -4.50
C PHE A 37 23.50 26.01 -3.65
N GLN A 38 24.25 27.12 -3.82
CA GLN A 38 25.37 27.45 -2.96
C GLN A 38 24.90 27.65 -1.51
N ALA A 39 23.84 28.44 -1.29
CA ALA A 39 23.30 28.67 0.04
C ALA A 39 22.80 27.38 0.69
N LEU A 40 22.10 26.53 -0.09
CA LEU A 40 21.63 25.23 0.39
C LEU A 40 22.78 24.29 0.76
N SER A 41 23.85 24.23 -0.04
CA SER A 41 25.05 23.43 0.27
C SER A 41 25.74 23.91 1.56
N GLU A 42 25.75 25.23 1.80
CA GLU A 42 26.30 25.82 3.04
C GLU A 42 25.41 25.46 4.25
N GLU A 43 24.10 25.56 4.13
CA GLU A 43 23.14 25.16 5.17
C GLU A 43 23.26 23.67 5.52
N ILE A 44 23.32 22.78 4.53
CA ILE A 44 23.55 21.35 4.72
C ILE A 44 24.87 21.09 5.47
N ARG A 45 25.93 21.81 5.11
CA ARG A 45 27.23 21.70 5.80
C ARG A 45 27.16 22.16 7.26
N GLU A 46 26.43 23.24 7.54
CA GLU A 46 26.30 23.79 8.89
C GLU A 46 25.46 22.90 9.80
N VAL A 47 24.34 22.39 9.29
CA VAL A 47 23.36 21.60 10.06
C VAL A 47 23.76 20.12 10.17
N ALA A 48 24.17 19.50 9.06
CA ALA A 48 24.45 18.07 9.00
C ALA A 48 25.95 17.71 8.95
N GLY A 49 26.82 18.69 8.80
CA GLY A 49 28.26 18.44 8.62
C GLY A 49 28.66 17.86 7.27
N ASP A 50 27.72 17.68 6.37
CA ASP A 50 27.92 17.15 5.02
C ASP A 50 28.55 18.23 4.13
N ARG A 51 29.61 17.88 3.40
CA ARG A 51 30.41 18.79 2.58
C ARG A 51 30.15 18.66 1.10
N ARG A 52 28.94 18.30 0.72
CA ARG A 52 28.57 18.21 -0.70
C ARG A 52 28.65 19.55 -1.39
N SER A 53 29.17 19.54 -2.61
CA SER A 53 29.09 20.70 -3.50
C SER A 53 27.63 20.95 -3.94
N ARG A 54 27.37 22.13 -4.43
CA ARG A 54 26.06 22.49 -5.00
C ARG A 54 25.66 21.58 -6.18
N GLU A 55 26.64 21.15 -6.96
CA GLU A 55 26.43 20.18 -8.06
C GLU A 55 26.00 18.81 -7.51
N GLU A 56 26.66 18.31 -6.47
CA GLU A 56 26.32 17.04 -5.83
C GLU A 56 24.94 17.09 -5.17
N VAL A 57 24.56 18.23 -4.58
CA VAL A 57 23.20 18.42 -4.03
C VAL A 57 22.15 18.39 -5.15
N ALA A 58 22.40 19.11 -6.25
CA ALA A 58 21.49 19.11 -7.41
C ALA A 58 21.37 17.73 -8.07
N ALA A 59 22.49 17.01 -8.19
CA ALA A 59 22.51 15.64 -8.70
C ALA A 59 21.73 14.68 -7.80
N GLY A 60 21.84 14.83 -6.46
CA GLY A 60 21.07 14.05 -5.50
C GLY A 60 19.54 14.25 -5.64
N PHE A 61 19.08 15.48 -5.71
CA PHE A 61 17.66 15.78 -5.94
C PHE A 61 17.15 15.21 -7.27
N ARG A 62 17.99 15.28 -8.31
CA ARG A 62 17.63 14.69 -9.61
C ARG A 62 17.52 13.17 -9.52
N GLN A 63 18.43 12.51 -8.81
CA GLN A 63 18.39 11.06 -8.61
C GLN A 63 17.12 10.63 -7.88
N ILE A 64 16.74 11.28 -6.80
CA ILE A 64 15.48 11.02 -6.09
C ILE A 64 14.27 11.18 -7.04
N ALA A 65 14.25 12.23 -7.86
CA ALA A 65 13.19 12.45 -8.83
C ALA A 65 13.10 11.33 -9.89
N VAL A 66 14.25 10.84 -10.37
CA VAL A 66 14.32 9.71 -11.32
C VAL A 66 13.77 8.43 -10.71
N GLU A 67 14.14 8.12 -9.47
CA GLU A 67 13.60 6.95 -8.75
C GLU A 67 12.09 7.03 -8.57
N ASN A 68 11.58 8.20 -8.19
CA ASN A 68 10.13 8.41 -8.05
C ASN A 68 9.39 8.21 -9.39
N MET A 69 9.94 8.70 -10.50
CA MET A 69 9.39 8.49 -11.84
C MET A 69 9.45 7.02 -12.25
N ALA A 70 10.55 6.33 -11.99
CA ALA A 70 10.70 4.90 -12.27
C ALA A 70 9.70 4.06 -11.44
N ASN A 71 9.50 4.38 -10.17
CA ASN A 71 8.51 3.73 -9.31
C ASN A 71 7.08 3.95 -9.82
N ALA A 72 6.74 5.15 -10.29
CA ALA A 72 5.43 5.40 -10.90
C ALA A 72 5.20 4.52 -12.15
N ILE A 73 6.23 4.33 -12.98
CA ILE A 73 6.16 3.43 -14.15
C ILE A 73 5.99 1.97 -13.70
N LYS A 74 6.74 1.51 -12.70
CA LYS A 74 6.59 0.17 -12.11
C LYS A 74 5.17 -0.07 -11.60
N LYS A 75 4.57 0.92 -10.96
CA LYS A 75 3.20 0.83 -10.41
C LYS A 75 2.14 0.55 -11.47
N ILE A 76 2.26 1.10 -12.66
CA ILE A 76 1.28 0.89 -13.76
C ILE A 76 1.64 -0.23 -14.72
N SER A 77 2.84 -0.79 -14.65
CA SER A 77 3.35 -1.85 -15.55
C SER A 77 3.64 -3.14 -14.80
N THR A 78 4.65 -3.16 -13.95
CA THR A 78 5.09 -4.39 -13.26
C THR A 78 4.00 -4.95 -12.35
N GLN A 79 3.21 -4.10 -11.69
CA GLN A 79 2.05 -4.54 -10.92
C GLN A 79 0.95 -5.19 -11.76
N ARG A 80 0.93 -4.91 -13.07
CA ARG A 80 0.03 -5.59 -14.04
C ARG A 80 0.67 -6.81 -14.70
N GLY A 81 1.86 -7.22 -14.27
CA GLY A 81 2.58 -8.39 -14.77
C GLY A 81 3.39 -8.15 -16.04
N TYR A 82 3.68 -6.88 -16.39
CA TYR A 82 4.54 -6.57 -17.55
C TYR A 82 6.00 -6.46 -17.12
N ASP A 83 6.91 -7.16 -17.80
CA ASP A 83 8.34 -6.97 -17.63
C ASP A 83 8.79 -5.75 -18.45
N VAL A 84 9.04 -4.65 -17.78
CA VAL A 84 9.40 -3.37 -18.43
C VAL A 84 10.72 -3.45 -19.23
N THR A 85 11.59 -4.39 -18.90
CA THR A 85 12.89 -4.55 -19.57
C THR A 85 12.75 -4.99 -21.06
N GLU A 86 11.60 -5.59 -21.41
CA GLU A 86 11.27 -6.02 -22.77
C GLU A 86 10.65 -4.89 -23.62
N TYR A 87 10.39 -3.73 -23.02
CA TYR A 87 9.68 -2.62 -23.66
C TYR A 87 10.63 -1.47 -24.01
N THR A 88 10.16 -0.59 -24.89
CA THR A 88 10.82 0.66 -25.22
C THR A 88 10.19 1.78 -24.39
N LEU A 89 11.00 2.59 -23.72
CA LEU A 89 10.52 3.75 -22.99
C LEU A 89 10.04 4.83 -23.95
N GLN A 90 8.74 5.05 -24.04
CA GLN A 90 8.16 6.17 -24.78
C GLN A 90 8.32 7.44 -23.95
N CYS A 91 9.17 8.34 -24.43
CA CYS A 91 9.42 9.60 -23.76
C CYS A 91 8.65 10.76 -24.41
N PHE A 92 7.93 11.54 -23.61
CA PHE A 92 7.21 12.73 -24.07
C PHE A 92 7.13 13.81 -23.00
N GLY A 93 6.72 15.02 -23.41
CA GLY A 93 6.76 16.23 -22.59
C GLY A 93 8.08 16.99 -22.69
N GLY A 94 8.07 18.29 -22.49
CA GLY A 94 9.24 19.16 -22.72
C GLY A 94 10.44 18.85 -21.83
N ALA A 95 10.23 18.28 -20.63
CA ALA A 95 11.28 17.91 -19.70
C ALA A 95 11.63 16.41 -19.71
N GLY A 96 10.81 15.56 -20.35
CA GLY A 96 10.98 14.10 -20.31
C GLY A 96 12.34 13.64 -20.81
N GLY A 97 12.81 14.17 -21.93
CA GLY A 97 14.09 13.83 -22.52
C GLY A 97 15.32 14.12 -21.66
N GLN A 98 15.18 14.98 -20.63
CA GLN A 98 16.25 15.31 -19.72
C GLN A 98 16.57 14.20 -18.70
N HIS A 99 15.63 13.25 -18.51
CA HIS A 99 15.71 12.18 -17.51
C HIS A 99 15.58 10.78 -18.12
N ALA A 100 15.32 10.70 -19.41
CA ALA A 100 14.91 9.46 -20.07
C ALA A 100 15.97 8.35 -19.97
N CYS A 101 17.26 8.68 -20.10
CA CYS A 101 18.36 7.71 -19.98
C CYS A 101 18.45 7.17 -18.55
N ASP A 102 18.42 8.03 -17.53
CA ASP A 102 18.49 7.61 -16.13
C ASP A 102 17.28 6.75 -15.72
N ILE A 103 16.06 7.12 -16.16
CA ILE A 103 14.85 6.35 -15.91
C ILE A 103 14.95 4.96 -16.58
N ALA A 104 15.43 4.91 -17.84
CA ALA A 104 15.62 3.66 -18.55
C ALA A 104 16.67 2.77 -17.86
N ASP A 105 17.78 3.35 -17.39
CA ASP A 105 18.81 2.65 -16.63
C ASP A 105 18.24 2.07 -15.32
N THR A 106 17.47 2.86 -14.55
CA THR A 106 16.80 2.43 -13.30
C THR A 106 15.81 1.30 -13.54
N LEU A 107 15.11 1.31 -14.69
CA LEU A 107 14.13 0.28 -15.08
C LEU A 107 14.77 -0.93 -15.78
N GLY A 108 16.06 -0.87 -16.15
CA GLY A 108 16.74 -1.88 -16.95
C GLY A 108 16.31 -1.90 -18.41
N MET A 109 15.73 -0.81 -18.91
CA MET A 109 15.33 -0.66 -20.31
C MET A 109 16.52 -0.22 -21.15
N THR A 110 16.65 -0.75 -22.35
CA THR A 110 17.81 -0.47 -23.24
C THR A 110 17.48 0.43 -24.42
N ARG A 111 16.21 0.81 -24.55
CA ARG A 111 15.74 1.61 -25.69
C ARG A 111 14.74 2.66 -25.25
N ILE A 112 14.91 3.87 -25.78
CA ILE A 112 14.03 5.02 -25.57
C ILE A 112 13.58 5.53 -26.94
N PHE A 113 12.33 5.92 -27.03
CA PHE A 113 11.72 6.47 -28.24
C PHE A 113 11.22 7.88 -27.98
N LEU A 114 11.63 8.85 -28.82
CA LEU A 114 11.13 10.22 -28.79
C LEU A 114 10.57 10.59 -30.18
N HIS A 115 9.28 10.89 -30.18
CA HIS A 115 8.59 11.39 -31.37
C HIS A 115 9.04 12.83 -31.70
N PRO A 116 9.00 13.30 -32.98
CA PRO A 116 9.35 14.68 -33.34
C PRO A 116 8.47 15.73 -32.62
N TYR A 117 7.27 15.35 -32.20
CA TYR A 117 6.36 16.18 -31.40
C TYR A 117 6.33 15.77 -29.92
N ALA A 118 7.41 15.20 -29.38
CA ALA A 118 7.47 14.73 -28.00
C ALA A 118 7.05 15.84 -26.99
N GLY A 119 7.46 17.10 -27.22
CA GLY A 119 7.08 18.22 -26.34
C GLY A 119 5.58 18.55 -26.32
N VAL A 120 4.82 18.13 -27.32
CA VAL A 120 3.38 18.37 -27.49
C VAL A 120 2.61 17.10 -27.89
N LEU A 121 3.12 15.94 -27.55
CA LEU A 121 2.61 14.64 -28.01
C LEU A 121 1.15 14.40 -27.63
N SER A 122 0.69 14.91 -26.49
CA SER A 122 -0.71 14.79 -26.09
C SER A 122 -1.65 15.50 -27.05
N ALA A 123 -1.31 16.73 -27.49
CA ALA A 123 -2.10 17.46 -28.49
C ALA A 123 -2.06 16.77 -29.86
N TYR A 124 -0.88 16.28 -30.26
CA TYR A 124 -0.73 15.48 -31.49
C TYR A 124 -1.60 14.22 -31.45
N GLY A 125 -1.56 13.48 -30.32
CA GLY A 125 -2.37 12.29 -30.13
C GLY A 125 -3.87 12.56 -30.12
N MET A 126 -4.31 13.68 -29.56
CA MET A 126 -5.71 14.13 -29.65
C MET A 126 -6.14 14.38 -31.11
N GLY A 127 -5.26 14.97 -31.91
CA GLY A 127 -5.52 15.18 -33.33
C GLY A 127 -5.59 13.92 -34.17
N LEU A 128 -4.98 12.83 -33.71
CA LEU A 128 -4.96 11.53 -34.38
C LEU A 128 -5.94 10.51 -33.76
N ALA A 129 -6.64 10.90 -32.68
CA ALA A 129 -7.50 9.98 -31.97
C ALA A 129 -8.65 9.51 -32.85
N ASP A 130 -8.83 8.19 -32.92
CA ASP A 130 -9.99 7.58 -33.52
C ASP A 130 -11.24 7.90 -32.69
N LEU A 131 -12.38 8.04 -33.35
CA LEU A 131 -13.67 8.13 -32.67
C LEU A 131 -14.04 6.76 -32.11
N ARG A 132 -14.46 6.70 -30.85
CA ARG A 132 -14.75 5.42 -30.18
C ARG A 132 -16.12 5.45 -29.51
N ALA A 133 -16.88 4.40 -29.73
CA ALA A 133 -18.11 4.13 -29.01
C ALA A 133 -17.95 2.83 -28.21
N LEU A 134 -17.92 2.96 -26.87
CA LEU A 134 -17.82 1.83 -25.95
C LEU A 134 -19.23 1.48 -25.43
N ARG A 135 -19.56 0.20 -25.42
CA ARG A 135 -20.77 -0.34 -24.85
C ARG A 135 -20.45 -1.55 -23.98
N GLU A 136 -21.12 -1.65 -22.86
CA GLU A 136 -20.95 -2.75 -21.92
C GLU A 136 -22.29 -3.24 -21.40
N GLN A 137 -22.38 -4.54 -21.12
CA GLN A 137 -23.55 -5.15 -20.53
C GLN A 137 -23.13 -6.20 -19.50
N ALA A 138 -23.64 -6.07 -18.28
CA ALA A 138 -23.50 -7.08 -17.23
C ALA A 138 -24.21 -8.39 -17.61
N VAL A 139 -23.62 -9.53 -17.24
CA VAL A 139 -24.11 -10.86 -17.57
C VAL A 139 -24.27 -11.73 -16.33
N GLU A 140 -23.25 -11.80 -15.48
CA GLU A 140 -23.20 -12.55 -14.20
C GLU A 140 -23.61 -14.03 -14.34
N LYS A 141 -23.01 -14.75 -15.29
CA LYS A 141 -23.27 -16.16 -15.58
C LYS A 141 -22.00 -16.97 -15.72
N ARG A 142 -22.09 -18.27 -15.41
CA ARG A 142 -20.95 -19.19 -15.64
C ARG A 142 -20.63 -19.30 -17.12
N LEU A 143 -19.33 -19.27 -17.43
CA LEU A 143 -18.85 -19.52 -18.79
C LEU A 143 -19.13 -20.97 -19.19
N GLY A 144 -19.81 -21.17 -20.30
CA GLY A 144 -20.18 -22.48 -20.88
C GLY A 144 -20.85 -22.29 -22.21
N GLU A 145 -21.09 -23.38 -22.93
CA GLU A 145 -21.78 -23.35 -24.24
C GLU A 145 -23.18 -22.74 -24.16
N GLU A 146 -23.85 -22.91 -23.03
CA GLU A 146 -25.23 -22.43 -22.83
C GLU A 146 -25.34 -20.90 -22.85
N VAL A 147 -24.34 -20.19 -22.27
CA VAL A 147 -24.32 -18.72 -22.20
C VAL A 147 -23.88 -18.07 -23.51
N MET A 148 -23.18 -18.81 -24.39
CA MET A 148 -22.57 -18.23 -25.60
C MET A 148 -23.56 -17.66 -26.60
N SER A 149 -24.80 -18.21 -26.66
CA SER A 149 -25.85 -17.68 -27.51
C SER A 149 -26.29 -16.29 -27.04
N GLU A 150 -26.48 -16.15 -25.74
CA GLU A 150 -26.87 -14.90 -25.10
C GLU A 150 -25.76 -13.82 -25.23
N LEU A 151 -24.49 -14.23 -25.06
CA LEU A 151 -23.37 -13.31 -25.24
C LEU A 151 -23.28 -12.77 -26.67
N ARG A 152 -23.51 -13.64 -27.68
CA ARG A 152 -23.52 -13.20 -29.10
C ARG A 152 -24.68 -12.26 -29.38
N GLU A 153 -25.86 -12.53 -28.81
CA GLU A 153 -27.03 -11.65 -28.97
C GLU A 153 -26.81 -10.29 -28.31
N ALA A 154 -26.25 -10.28 -27.07
CA ALA A 154 -25.90 -9.07 -26.36
C ALA A 154 -24.88 -8.23 -27.16
N LEU A 155 -23.77 -8.86 -27.59
CA LEU A 155 -22.75 -8.19 -28.41
C LEU A 155 -23.31 -7.68 -29.73
N GLY A 156 -24.25 -8.41 -30.36
CA GLY A 156 -24.90 -7.95 -31.60
C GLY A 156 -25.75 -6.67 -31.40
N ARG A 157 -26.48 -6.58 -30.28
CA ARG A 157 -27.20 -5.35 -29.93
C ARG A 157 -26.25 -4.18 -29.65
N LEU A 158 -25.23 -4.41 -28.82
CA LEU A 158 -24.24 -3.40 -28.48
C LEU A 158 -23.49 -2.89 -29.71
N GLU A 159 -23.24 -3.79 -30.68
CA GLU A 159 -22.64 -3.41 -31.97
C GLU A 159 -23.55 -2.50 -32.77
N GLY A 160 -24.84 -2.80 -32.86
CA GLY A 160 -25.82 -1.93 -33.54
C GLY A 160 -25.88 -0.55 -32.92
N GLU A 161 -25.88 -0.45 -31.60
CA GLU A 161 -25.88 0.83 -30.86
C GLU A 161 -24.57 1.63 -31.08
N ALA A 162 -23.44 0.95 -30.98
CA ALA A 162 -22.13 1.60 -31.14
C ALA A 162 -21.89 2.08 -32.59
N ARG A 163 -22.33 1.30 -33.59
CA ARG A 163 -22.28 1.71 -35.01
C ARG A 163 -23.18 2.92 -35.27
N ALA A 164 -24.41 2.92 -34.75
CA ALA A 164 -25.32 4.05 -34.88
C ALA A 164 -24.76 5.35 -34.29
N GLU A 165 -24.02 5.26 -33.19
CA GLU A 165 -23.34 6.41 -32.61
C GLU A 165 -22.23 6.94 -33.53
N LEU A 166 -21.37 6.06 -34.05
CA LEU A 166 -20.31 6.49 -34.98
C LEU A 166 -20.86 7.04 -36.28
N GLU A 167 -21.93 6.44 -36.83
CA GLU A 167 -22.64 6.95 -38.01
C GLU A 167 -23.19 8.38 -37.76
N SER A 168 -23.73 8.63 -36.57
CA SER A 168 -24.19 9.98 -36.19
C SER A 168 -23.06 11.01 -36.15
N GLN A 169 -21.83 10.55 -35.95
CA GLN A 169 -20.61 11.35 -36.00
C GLN A 169 -19.91 11.36 -37.36
N GLN A 170 -20.64 10.89 -38.41
CA GLN A 170 -20.18 10.88 -39.81
C GLN A 170 -18.99 9.93 -40.07
N VAL A 171 -18.87 8.84 -39.31
CA VAL A 171 -17.91 7.78 -39.59
C VAL A 171 -18.57 6.73 -40.47
N ASP A 172 -17.98 6.44 -41.62
CA ASP A 172 -18.47 5.41 -42.53
C ASP A 172 -18.29 4.00 -41.95
N ASP A 173 -19.20 3.10 -42.27
CA ASP A 173 -19.25 1.73 -41.72
C ASP A 173 -18.01 0.90 -42.13
N ASP A 174 -17.44 1.12 -43.28
CA ASP A 174 -16.21 0.48 -43.76
C ASP A 174 -14.94 0.97 -43.05
N MET A 175 -15.03 2.14 -42.39
CA MET A 175 -13.97 2.67 -41.54
C MET A 175 -14.09 2.23 -40.07
N THR A 176 -15.13 1.45 -39.72
CA THR A 176 -15.40 1.05 -38.35
C THR A 176 -14.85 -0.34 -38.07
N ALA A 177 -13.92 -0.43 -37.12
CA ALA A 177 -13.44 -1.71 -36.55
C ALA A 177 -14.18 -2.04 -35.25
N ILE A 178 -14.55 -3.30 -35.07
CA ILE A 178 -15.26 -3.78 -33.89
C ILE A 178 -14.38 -4.68 -33.04
N LEU A 179 -14.19 -4.29 -31.79
CA LEU A 179 -13.50 -5.08 -30.76
C LEU A 179 -14.53 -5.63 -29.79
N ARG A 180 -14.62 -6.95 -29.70
CA ARG A 180 -15.55 -7.64 -28.78
C ARG A 180 -14.75 -8.28 -27.67
N ARG A 181 -15.12 -8.00 -26.43
CA ARG A 181 -14.42 -8.47 -25.24
C ARG A 181 -15.38 -9.11 -24.26
N VAL A 182 -14.85 -9.96 -23.40
CA VAL A 182 -15.56 -10.59 -22.29
C VAL A 182 -14.77 -10.37 -21.02
N HIS A 183 -15.46 -9.98 -19.97
CA HIS A 183 -14.93 -9.79 -18.64
C HIS A 183 -15.11 -11.07 -17.85
N LEU A 184 -14.03 -11.71 -17.45
CA LEU A 184 -14.04 -13.01 -16.78
C LEU A 184 -13.39 -12.94 -15.43
N ARG A 185 -13.95 -13.63 -14.49
CA ARG A 185 -13.41 -13.87 -13.17
C ARG A 185 -13.60 -15.31 -12.73
N TYR A 186 -12.82 -15.76 -11.77
CA TYR A 186 -13.17 -17.02 -11.13
C TYR A 186 -14.44 -16.87 -10.28
N GLU A 187 -15.23 -17.93 -10.19
CA GLU A 187 -16.41 -17.96 -9.33
C GLU A 187 -16.00 -17.64 -7.89
N GLY A 188 -16.63 -16.61 -7.31
CA GLY A 188 -16.36 -16.10 -5.97
C GLY A 188 -15.25 -15.06 -5.88
N THR A 189 -14.65 -14.63 -7.00
CA THR A 189 -13.77 -13.45 -7.04
C THR A 189 -14.47 -12.29 -7.73
N ASP A 190 -14.02 -11.06 -7.51
CA ASP A 190 -14.64 -9.83 -8.03
C ASP A 190 -13.77 -9.10 -9.04
N SER A 191 -12.53 -9.55 -9.23
CA SER A 191 -11.62 -8.93 -10.18
C SER A 191 -11.71 -9.64 -11.52
N ALA A 192 -12.43 -9.03 -12.44
CA ALA A 192 -12.49 -9.53 -13.80
C ALA A 192 -11.23 -9.17 -14.58
N LEU A 193 -10.82 -10.08 -15.45
CA LEU A 193 -9.85 -9.82 -16.50
C LEU A 193 -10.59 -9.76 -17.83
N ILE A 194 -10.24 -8.75 -18.62
CA ILE A 194 -10.84 -8.51 -19.93
C ILE A 194 -10.04 -9.28 -20.96
N VAL A 195 -10.70 -10.15 -21.71
CA VAL A 195 -10.08 -10.92 -22.79
C VAL A 195 -10.94 -10.84 -24.06
N ASP A 196 -10.32 -11.08 -25.21
CA ASP A 196 -11.05 -11.08 -26.46
C ASP A 196 -12.11 -12.17 -26.50
N PHE A 197 -13.29 -11.84 -27.00
CA PHE A 197 -14.39 -12.78 -27.17
C PHE A 197 -14.06 -13.86 -28.22
N GLY A 198 -14.55 -15.08 -28.01
CA GLY A 198 -14.29 -16.21 -28.90
C GLY A 198 -15.03 -17.48 -28.44
N ALA A 199 -14.56 -18.66 -28.85
CA ALA A 199 -15.09 -19.91 -28.34
C ALA A 199 -14.79 -20.08 -26.84
N PRO A 200 -15.63 -20.77 -26.05
CA PRO A 200 -15.43 -20.88 -24.58
C PRO A 200 -14.05 -21.38 -24.19
N ALA A 201 -13.53 -22.36 -24.89
CA ALA A 201 -12.19 -22.91 -24.63
C ALA A 201 -11.06 -21.88 -24.87
N ASP A 202 -11.16 -21.08 -25.93
CA ASP A 202 -10.19 -20.05 -26.28
C ASP A 202 -10.23 -18.89 -25.26
N VAL A 203 -11.44 -18.49 -24.88
CA VAL A 203 -11.69 -17.46 -23.86
C VAL A 203 -11.11 -17.90 -22.52
N ALA A 204 -11.36 -19.14 -22.10
CA ALA A 204 -10.79 -19.69 -20.87
C ALA A 204 -9.26 -19.76 -20.91
N ALA A 205 -8.67 -20.15 -22.07
CA ALA A 205 -7.22 -20.20 -22.24
C ALA A 205 -6.57 -18.79 -22.17
N ARG A 206 -7.19 -17.78 -22.82
CA ARG A 206 -6.74 -16.38 -22.75
C ARG A 206 -6.82 -15.83 -21.33
N PHE A 207 -7.92 -16.12 -20.64
CA PHE A 207 -8.07 -15.75 -19.23
C PHE A 207 -6.98 -16.38 -18.37
N ALA A 208 -6.74 -17.70 -18.51
CA ALA A 208 -5.70 -18.41 -17.75
C ALA A 208 -4.29 -17.84 -18.02
N ALA A 209 -4.00 -17.49 -19.27
CA ALA A 209 -2.73 -16.84 -19.62
C ALA A 209 -2.59 -15.46 -18.98
N SER A 210 -3.62 -14.62 -19.08
CA SER A 210 -3.64 -13.28 -18.49
C SER A 210 -3.58 -13.33 -16.97
N HIS A 211 -4.27 -14.28 -16.33
CA HIS A 211 -4.27 -14.46 -14.88
C HIS A 211 -2.88 -14.91 -14.39
N ARG A 212 -2.26 -15.87 -15.10
CA ARG A 212 -0.88 -16.29 -14.77
C ARG A 212 0.13 -15.16 -14.96
N GLN A 213 -0.01 -14.37 -16.01
CA GLN A 213 0.87 -13.22 -16.25
C GLN A 213 0.75 -12.18 -15.14
N ARG A 214 -0.48 -11.87 -14.72
CA ARG A 214 -0.76 -10.81 -13.75
C ARG A 214 -0.49 -11.23 -12.30
N TYR A 215 -0.87 -12.47 -11.95
CA TYR A 215 -0.90 -12.95 -10.57
C TYR A 215 0.06 -14.11 -10.28
N GLY A 216 0.67 -14.70 -11.31
CA GLY A 216 1.63 -15.80 -11.17
C GLY A 216 1.03 -17.20 -11.09
N PHE A 217 -0.29 -17.36 -10.94
CA PHE A 217 -0.96 -18.66 -10.81
C PHE A 217 -2.30 -18.72 -11.55
N VAL A 218 -2.91 -19.91 -11.58
CA VAL A 218 -4.27 -20.15 -12.07
C VAL A 218 -5.00 -21.11 -11.11
N MET A 219 -6.33 -21.06 -11.11
CA MET A 219 -7.19 -21.93 -10.31
C MET A 219 -8.01 -22.87 -11.21
N PRO A 220 -7.45 -23.99 -11.67
CA PRO A 220 -8.09 -24.86 -12.68
C PRO A 220 -9.39 -25.51 -12.21
N ASP A 221 -9.57 -25.67 -10.89
CA ASP A 221 -10.75 -26.30 -10.29
C ASP A 221 -11.90 -25.33 -10.04
N LYS A 222 -11.70 -24.03 -10.32
CA LYS A 222 -12.72 -22.99 -10.18
C LYS A 222 -13.42 -22.72 -11.51
N ALA A 223 -14.73 -22.61 -11.45
CA ALA A 223 -15.52 -22.18 -12.60
C ALA A 223 -15.20 -20.72 -12.97
N LEU A 224 -15.32 -20.40 -14.25
CA LEU A 224 -15.23 -19.03 -14.73
C LEU A 224 -16.62 -18.40 -14.80
N MET A 225 -16.74 -17.19 -14.31
CA MET A 225 -17.92 -16.34 -14.41
C MET A 225 -17.69 -15.30 -15.49
N VAL A 226 -18.66 -15.15 -16.36
CA VAL A 226 -18.77 -14.01 -17.27
C VAL A 226 -19.46 -12.90 -16.49
N GLU A 227 -18.70 -11.89 -16.09
CA GLU A 227 -19.21 -10.73 -15.38
C GLU A 227 -19.95 -9.79 -16.34
N ALA A 228 -19.29 -9.46 -17.44
CA ALA A 228 -19.85 -8.57 -18.46
C ALA A 228 -19.32 -8.94 -19.85
N VAL A 229 -19.98 -8.41 -20.87
CA VAL A 229 -19.43 -8.30 -22.22
C VAL A 229 -19.30 -6.83 -22.58
N SER A 230 -18.21 -6.48 -23.26
CA SER A 230 -18.01 -5.14 -23.77
C SER A 230 -17.69 -5.16 -25.26
N LEU A 231 -18.11 -4.09 -25.92
CA LEU A 231 -17.88 -3.88 -27.33
C LEU A 231 -17.35 -2.45 -27.51
N GLU A 232 -16.28 -2.34 -28.27
CA GLU A 232 -15.71 -1.05 -28.68
C GLU A 232 -15.77 -0.96 -30.20
N ALA A 233 -16.54 -0.01 -30.71
CA ALA A 233 -16.51 0.37 -32.10
C ALA A 233 -15.52 1.51 -32.30
N VAL A 234 -14.54 1.31 -33.18
CA VAL A 234 -13.45 2.27 -33.44
C VAL A 234 -13.61 2.80 -34.86
N GLY A 235 -14.06 4.02 -34.99
CA GLY A 235 -14.12 4.73 -36.24
C GLY A 235 -12.73 5.29 -36.58
N ARG A 236 -12.07 4.66 -37.55
CA ARG A 236 -10.73 5.06 -37.97
C ARG A 236 -10.79 6.41 -38.68
N MET A 237 -10.06 7.38 -38.13
CA MET A 237 -9.82 8.64 -38.79
C MET A 237 -8.77 8.51 -39.90
N GLU A 238 -8.75 9.42 -40.87
CA GLU A 238 -7.65 9.46 -41.85
C GLU A 238 -6.31 9.56 -41.11
N ARG A 239 -5.47 8.55 -41.30
CA ARG A 239 -4.12 8.56 -40.76
C ARG A 239 -3.26 9.52 -41.57
N ILE A 240 -2.75 10.54 -40.91
CA ILE A 240 -1.63 11.29 -41.45
C ILE A 240 -0.42 10.38 -41.30
N GLU A 241 0.11 9.91 -42.45
CA GLU A 241 1.35 9.15 -42.43
C GLU A 241 2.51 10.07 -42.07
N ASP A 242 3.34 9.68 -41.13
CA ASP A 242 4.59 10.37 -40.84
C ASP A 242 5.46 10.39 -42.09
N PRO A 243 5.99 11.54 -42.49
CA PRO A 243 6.76 11.65 -43.71
C PRO A 243 8.02 10.80 -43.67
N TRP A 244 8.26 10.03 -44.72
CA TRP A 244 9.52 9.36 -44.90
C TRP A 244 10.59 10.36 -45.33
N LEU A 245 11.59 10.55 -44.50
CA LEU A 245 12.79 11.31 -44.86
C LEU A 245 13.76 10.39 -45.58
N LYS A 246 14.29 10.84 -46.70
CA LYS A 246 15.31 10.04 -47.44
C LYS A 246 16.62 10.02 -46.65
N THR A 247 17.12 8.86 -46.39
CA THR A 247 18.49 8.70 -45.91
C THR A 247 19.42 9.15 -47.01
N ALA A 248 20.19 10.20 -46.78
CA ALA A 248 21.24 10.65 -47.64
C ALA A 248 22.56 10.61 -46.87
N PRO A 249 23.65 10.08 -47.48
CA PRO A 249 24.96 10.21 -46.85
C PRO A 249 25.26 11.68 -46.57
N ARG A 250 25.77 11.95 -45.39
CA ARG A 250 26.20 13.29 -45.07
C ARG A 250 27.51 13.59 -45.79
N ASP A 251 27.56 14.64 -46.57
CA ASP A 251 28.77 15.07 -47.28
C ASP A 251 29.76 15.77 -46.35
N VAL A 252 29.28 16.30 -45.23
CA VAL A 252 30.07 17.00 -44.18
C VAL A 252 29.76 16.38 -42.80
N PRO A 253 30.73 16.15 -41.94
CA PRO A 253 30.49 15.66 -40.61
C PRO A 253 29.43 16.46 -39.83
N LEU A 254 28.66 15.80 -38.95
CA LEU A 254 27.74 16.47 -38.07
C LEU A 254 28.54 17.33 -37.07
N GLU A 255 28.38 18.65 -37.17
CA GLU A 255 28.98 19.57 -36.21
C GLU A 255 28.00 20.00 -35.13
N PRO A 256 28.42 20.09 -33.86
CA PRO A 256 27.57 20.62 -32.80
C PRO A 256 27.32 22.12 -33.00
N ARG A 257 26.12 22.57 -32.67
CA ARG A 257 25.81 24.01 -32.62
C ARG A 257 26.72 24.76 -31.63
N ALA A 258 27.05 24.11 -30.51
CA ALA A 258 27.94 24.64 -29.47
C ALA A 258 28.53 23.49 -28.64
N ASN A 259 29.64 23.75 -28.01
CA ASN A 259 30.12 22.93 -26.89
C ASN A 259 29.77 23.66 -25.60
N VAL A 260 29.07 22.97 -24.70
CA VAL A 260 28.59 23.49 -23.42
C VAL A 260 29.15 22.65 -22.27
N ARG A 261 29.09 23.18 -21.07
CA ARG A 261 29.53 22.43 -19.90
C ARG A 261 28.34 21.71 -19.26
N MET A 262 28.45 20.41 -19.04
CA MET A 262 27.47 19.61 -18.33
C MET A 262 28.16 18.82 -17.22
N TYR A 263 27.55 18.80 -16.02
CA TYR A 263 28.01 18.00 -14.90
C TYR A 263 27.47 16.58 -15.04
N VAL A 264 28.38 15.64 -15.25
CA VAL A 264 28.02 14.24 -15.50
C VAL A 264 29.08 13.33 -14.88
N ALA A 265 28.64 12.23 -14.24
CA ALA A 265 29.51 11.29 -13.54
C ALA A 265 30.49 11.96 -12.52
N GLY A 266 30.01 12.97 -11.79
CA GLY A 266 30.77 13.64 -10.74
C GLY A 266 31.73 14.73 -11.20
N GLU A 267 31.77 15.09 -12.48
CA GLU A 267 32.66 16.12 -13.03
C GLU A 267 32.01 16.95 -14.13
N TRP A 268 32.52 18.16 -14.30
CA TRP A 268 32.15 19.03 -15.40
C TRP A 268 32.86 18.60 -16.70
N ARG A 269 32.08 18.28 -17.74
CA ARG A 269 32.61 17.90 -19.06
C ARG A 269 32.16 18.86 -20.13
N GLU A 270 33.04 19.10 -21.13
CA GLU A 270 32.65 19.70 -22.41
C GLU A 270 31.73 18.73 -23.12
N THR A 271 30.54 19.19 -23.46
CA THR A 271 29.45 18.37 -24.00
C THR A 271 28.91 19.02 -25.26
N PRO A 272 28.88 18.29 -26.39
CA PRO A 272 28.34 18.85 -27.63
C PRO A 272 26.81 19.01 -27.53
N ALA A 273 26.33 20.14 -28.03
CA ALA A 273 24.92 20.47 -28.13
C ALA A 273 24.52 20.56 -29.61
N TYR A 274 23.54 19.77 -30.00
CA TYR A 274 23.05 19.67 -31.37
C TYR A 274 21.64 20.25 -31.47
N GLU A 275 21.33 20.92 -32.60
CA GLU A 275 19.96 21.25 -32.96
C GLU A 275 19.32 20.04 -33.64
N ARG A 276 18.18 19.58 -33.17
CA ARG A 276 17.50 18.43 -33.80
C ARG A 276 17.20 18.66 -35.29
N ALA A 277 16.87 19.88 -35.63
CA ALA A 277 16.58 20.27 -37.01
C ALA A 277 17.76 20.05 -38.00
N ASP A 278 18.99 19.99 -37.47
CA ASP A 278 20.20 19.78 -38.27
C ASP A 278 20.54 18.29 -38.41
N LEU A 279 19.84 17.39 -37.69
CA LEU A 279 20.04 15.94 -37.80
C LEU A 279 19.37 15.38 -39.05
N LEU A 280 20.07 14.51 -39.77
CA LEU A 280 19.56 13.75 -40.90
C LEU A 280 19.31 12.29 -40.49
N PRO A 281 18.38 11.57 -41.18
CA PRO A 281 18.20 10.15 -40.97
C PRO A 281 19.49 9.36 -41.10
N GLY A 282 19.82 8.58 -40.06
CA GLY A 282 21.05 7.83 -39.97
C GLY A 282 22.15 8.54 -39.18
N ASP A 283 22.03 9.83 -38.89
CA ASP A 283 22.99 10.50 -38.01
C ASP A 283 22.98 9.89 -36.62
N VAL A 284 24.13 9.79 -36.01
CA VAL A 284 24.38 9.18 -34.70
C VAL A 284 25.03 10.21 -33.79
N VAL A 285 24.49 10.34 -32.58
CA VAL A 285 25.00 11.22 -31.52
C VAL A 285 25.34 10.38 -30.29
N ASP A 286 26.62 10.29 -29.99
CA ASP A 286 27.12 9.59 -28.82
C ASP A 286 26.99 10.46 -27.56
N GLY A 287 26.60 9.85 -26.42
CA GLY A 287 26.59 10.53 -25.12
C GLY A 287 27.99 10.63 -24.50
N PRO A 288 28.29 11.69 -23.70
CA PRO A 288 27.32 12.72 -23.29
C PRO A 288 27.07 13.76 -24.38
N ALA A 289 25.81 14.09 -24.63
CA ALA A 289 25.40 15.10 -25.60
C ALA A 289 24.02 15.72 -25.24
N ILE A 290 23.74 16.88 -25.76
CA ILE A 290 22.44 17.56 -25.63
C ILE A 290 21.83 17.73 -27.03
N ILE A 291 20.56 17.34 -27.19
CA ILE A 291 19.80 17.60 -28.42
C ILE A 291 18.71 18.60 -28.11
N ILE A 292 18.75 19.75 -28.75
CA ILE A 292 17.90 20.91 -28.50
C ILE A 292 16.75 20.93 -29.51
N GLU A 293 15.54 21.18 -29.00
CA GLU A 293 14.33 21.38 -29.80
C GLU A 293 13.56 22.60 -29.28
N PRO A 294 12.71 23.23 -30.08
CA PRO A 294 11.92 24.39 -29.63
C PRO A 294 11.01 24.09 -28.44
N THR A 295 10.57 22.84 -28.26
CA THR A 295 9.59 22.41 -27.24
C THR A 295 10.14 21.40 -26.25
N SER A 296 11.37 20.94 -26.44
CA SER A 296 11.98 19.93 -25.55
C SER A 296 13.50 19.98 -25.58
N THR A 297 14.12 19.34 -24.62
CA THR A 297 15.55 19.09 -24.57
C THR A 297 15.78 17.62 -24.25
N THR A 298 16.57 16.93 -25.04
CA THR A 298 16.96 15.53 -24.83
C THR A 298 18.43 15.49 -24.42
N VAL A 299 18.72 14.86 -23.30
CA VAL A 299 20.08 14.58 -22.86
C VAL A 299 20.38 13.13 -23.16
N VAL A 300 21.44 12.92 -23.91
CA VAL A 300 22.03 11.60 -24.18
C VAL A 300 23.14 11.41 -23.15
N ASP A 301 22.90 10.54 -22.17
CA ASP A 301 23.88 10.30 -21.11
C ASP A 301 25.03 9.37 -21.57
N PRO A 302 26.15 9.29 -20.84
CA PRO A 302 27.26 8.37 -21.18
C PRO A 302 26.79 6.92 -21.34
N GLY A 303 27.32 6.23 -22.34
CA GLY A 303 26.95 4.85 -22.67
C GLY A 303 25.64 4.72 -23.42
N TRP A 304 24.98 5.85 -23.73
CA TRP A 304 23.82 5.93 -24.61
C TRP A 304 24.17 6.57 -25.94
N GLN A 305 23.45 6.22 -26.98
CA GLN A 305 23.62 6.74 -28.32
C GLN A 305 22.23 7.07 -28.91
N ALA A 306 22.10 8.25 -29.47
CA ALA A 306 20.88 8.68 -30.15
C ALA A 306 21.04 8.58 -31.67
N GLN A 307 20.03 8.08 -32.38
CA GLN A 307 19.98 7.99 -33.81
C GLN A 307 18.66 8.53 -34.36
N LEU A 308 18.72 9.35 -35.40
CA LEU A 308 17.53 9.80 -36.10
C LEU A 308 17.08 8.78 -37.14
N SER A 309 15.81 8.34 -37.06
CA SER A 309 15.21 7.39 -37.99
C SER A 309 14.72 8.08 -39.26
N GLU A 310 14.42 7.30 -40.32
CA GLU A 310 13.80 7.75 -41.56
C GLU A 310 12.38 8.38 -41.35
N ARG A 311 11.77 8.15 -40.23
CA ARG A 311 10.49 8.78 -39.83
C ARG A 311 10.68 9.97 -38.87
N ASN A 312 11.87 10.53 -38.84
CA ASN A 312 12.23 11.63 -37.95
C ASN A 312 12.05 11.32 -36.45
N HIS A 313 12.04 10.04 -36.06
CA HIS A 313 12.03 9.65 -34.65
C HIS A 313 13.44 9.61 -34.09
N LEU A 314 13.63 10.10 -32.88
CA LEU A 314 14.89 9.95 -32.18
C LEU A 314 14.84 8.64 -31.35
N ILE A 315 15.68 7.69 -31.72
CA ILE A 315 15.85 6.43 -31.01
C ILE A 315 17.12 6.52 -30.20
N VAL A 316 16.99 6.42 -28.87
CA VAL A 316 18.16 6.43 -27.99
C VAL A 316 18.36 5.02 -27.46
N GLN A 317 19.56 4.47 -27.68
CA GLN A 317 19.89 3.10 -27.32
C GLN A 317 21.08 3.05 -26.37
N ARG A 318 21.04 2.12 -25.44
CA ARG A 318 22.17 1.81 -24.59
C ARG A 318 23.18 1.00 -25.40
N ILE A 319 24.36 1.56 -25.60
CA ILE A 319 25.44 0.93 -26.38
C ILE A 319 26.52 0.31 -25.52
N GLU A 320 26.69 0.76 -24.29
CA GLU A 320 27.55 0.17 -23.29
C GLU A 320 26.71 -0.58 -22.27
N PRO A 321 27.05 -1.83 -21.90
CA PRO A 321 26.38 -2.49 -20.79
C PRO A 321 26.42 -1.61 -19.54
N LEU A 322 25.30 -1.54 -18.82
CA LEU A 322 25.32 -1.02 -17.47
C LEU A 322 26.34 -1.84 -16.68
N LEU A 323 27.47 -1.25 -16.34
CA LEU A 323 28.32 -1.80 -15.31
C LEU A 323 27.47 -1.75 -14.03
N ARG A 324 26.95 -2.91 -13.62
CA ARG A 324 26.07 -3.07 -12.45
C ARG A 324 26.76 -2.82 -11.10
N GLU A 325 27.93 -2.23 -11.12
CA GLU A 325 28.61 -1.71 -9.95
C GLU A 325 28.38 -0.20 -9.91
N VAL A 326 27.19 0.21 -9.55
CA VAL A 326 27.05 1.50 -8.86
C VAL A 326 27.83 1.29 -7.57
N ALA A 327 28.99 1.94 -7.44
CA ALA A 327 29.81 1.90 -6.23
C ALA A 327 29.11 2.67 -5.08
N VAL A 328 27.87 2.25 -4.77
CA VAL A 328 27.17 2.67 -3.56
C VAL A 328 27.90 1.99 -2.41
N GLY A 329 28.59 2.76 -1.61
CA GLY A 329 29.27 2.22 -0.43
C GLY A 329 28.26 1.81 0.64
N THR A 330 28.71 1.00 1.59
CA THR A 330 27.95 0.62 2.78
C THR A 330 27.83 1.75 3.81
N LYS A 331 28.48 2.89 3.58
CA LYS A 331 28.32 4.09 4.42
C LYS A 331 27.04 4.81 4.04
N VAL A 332 26.35 5.33 5.06
CA VAL A 332 25.10 6.07 4.86
C VAL A 332 25.33 7.29 3.98
N ASP A 333 24.55 7.39 2.92
CA ASP A 333 24.45 8.54 2.04
C ASP A 333 23.00 9.05 2.07
N PRO A 334 22.76 10.34 2.37
CA PRO A 334 21.40 10.86 2.50
C PRO A 334 20.53 10.70 1.25
N VAL A 335 21.11 10.79 0.04
CA VAL A 335 20.38 10.59 -1.21
C VAL A 335 20.00 9.12 -1.37
N MET A 336 20.95 8.22 -1.14
CA MET A 336 20.70 6.79 -1.22
C MET A 336 19.79 6.31 -0.10
N LEU A 337 19.83 6.94 1.07
CA LEU A 337 18.89 6.64 2.15
C LEU A 337 17.44 6.88 1.71
N GLU A 338 17.16 8.02 1.07
CA GLU A 338 15.83 8.32 0.53
C GLU A 338 15.43 7.35 -0.61
N VAL A 339 16.38 7.04 -1.49
CA VAL A 339 16.19 6.04 -2.56
C VAL A 339 15.80 4.69 -1.97
N PHE A 340 16.54 4.17 -0.98
CA PHE A 340 16.26 2.87 -0.37
C PHE A 340 14.97 2.88 0.47
N ASN A 341 14.65 3.97 1.16
CA ASN A 341 13.35 4.15 1.82
C ASN A 341 12.20 3.91 0.82
N ASN A 342 12.24 4.65 -0.30
CA ASN A 342 11.20 4.54 -1.33
C ASN A 342 11.16 3.17 -2.00
N LEU A 343 12.31 2.55 -2.25
CA LEU A 343 12.39 1.21 -2.84
C LEU A 343 11.79 0.15 -1.91
N PHE A 344 12.15 0.11 -0.64
CA PHE A 344 11.61 -0.84 0.32
C PHE A 344 10.10 -0.65 0.52
N MET A 345 9.62 0.59 0.64
CA MET A 345 8.18 0.88 0.74
C MET A 345 7.44 0.42 -0.52
N SER A 346 7.98 0.72 -1.72
CA SER A 346 7.38 0.31 -2.99
C SER A 346 7.27 -1.22 -3.14
N ILE A 347 8.24 -1.99 -2.63
CA ILE A 347 8.17 -3.46 -2.62
C ILE A 347 7.01 -3.93 -1.74
N ALA A 348 6.86 -3.37 -0.54
CA ALA A 348 5.75 -3.71 0.35
C ALA A 348 4.39 -3.33 -0.26
N GLU A 349 4.28 -2.21 -0.97
CA GLU A 349 3.08 -1.81 -1.73
C GLU A 349 2.75 -2.79 -2.85
N GLN A 350 3.75 -3.27 -3.59
CA GLN A 350 3.56 -4.27 -4.63
C GLN A 350 3.10 -5.62 -4.07
N MET A 351 3.63 -6.03 -2.91
CA MET A 351 3.12 -7.19 -2.16
C MET A 351 1.65 -7.01 -1.82
N GLY A 352 1.28 -5.84 -1.26
CA GLY A 352 -0.10 -5.51 -0.89
C GLY A 352 -1.04 -5.53 -2.09
N SER A 353 -0.65 -4.91 -3.20
CA SER A 353 -1.43 -4.94 -4.44
C SER A 353 -1.63 -6.38 -4.98
N THR A 354 -0.62 -7.23 -4.85
CA THR A 354 -0.75 -8.65 -5.21
C THR A 354 -1.77 -9.33 -4.32
N LEU A 355 -1.71 -9.13 -3.00
CA LEU A 355 -2.63 -9.71 -2.04
C LEU A 355 -4.08 -9.27 -2.28
N GLU A 356 -4.32 -7.95 -2.40
CA GLU A 356 -5.63 -7.37 -2.70
C GLU A 356 -6.27 -8.00 -3.95
N ASN A 357 -5.49 -8.09 -5.04
CA ASN A 357 -6.01 -8.58 -6.32
C ASN A 357 -6.22 -10.10 -6.39
N THR A 358 -5.58 -10.88 -5.51
CA THR A 358 -5.63 -12.34 -5.54
C THR A 358 -6.43 -12.96 -4.39
N ALA A 359 -6.72 -12.20 -3.33
CA ALA A 359 -7.51 -12.64 -2.21
C ALA A 359 -8.97 -12.89 -2.56
N TYR A 360 -9.60 -13.75 -1.78
CA TYR A 360 -10.98 -14.19 -1.98
C TYR A 360 -11.95 -13.56 -0.97
N SER A 361 -11.53 -13.39 0.28
CA SER A 361 -12.38 -12.86 1.34
C SER A 361 -12.62 -11.35 1.19
N VAL A 362 -13.82 -10.92 1.59
CA VAL A 362 -14.19 -9.48 1.64
C VAL A 362 -13.25 -8.70 2.54
N ASN A 363 -12.81 -9.30 3.65
CA ASN A 363 -11.93 -8.66 4.61
C ASN A 363 -10.60 -8.23 3.98
N ILE A 364 -9.96 -9.13 3.25
CA ILE A 364 -8.67 -8.82 2.60
C ILE A 364 -8.89 -7.96 1.36
N LYS A 365 -9.85 -8.34 0.50
CA LYS A 365 -10.01 -7.75 -0.82
C LYS A 365 -10.67 -6.37 -0.82
N GLU A 366 -11.81 -6.24 -0.14
CA GLU A 366 -12.61 -5.02 -0.14
C GLU A 366 -12.22 -4.08 0.99
N ARG A 367 -12.02 -4.66 2.18
CA ARG A 367 -11.72 -3.87 3.37
C ARG A 367 -10.24 -3.56 3.53
N LEU A 368 -9.35 -4.20 2.75
CA LEU A 368 -7.89 -4.11 2.83
C LEU A 368 -7.37 -4.40 4.24
N ASP A 369 -8.02 -5.33 4.95
CA ASP A 369 -7.65 -5.71 6.30
C ASP A 369 -6.47 -6.69 6.27
N PHE A 370 -5.35 -6.19 5.80
CA PHE A 370 -4.10 -6.90 5.67
C PHE A 370 -2.89 -5.98 5.77
N SER A 371 -1.72 -6.57 5.91
CA SER A 371 -0.43 -5.85 5.86
C SER A 371 0.64 -6.69 5.22
N CYS A 372 1.53 -6.02 4.47
CA CYS A 372 2.73 -6.61 3.89
C CYS A 372 3.96 -5.82 4.34
N ALA A 373 5.03 -6.53 4.66
CA ALA A 373 6.24 -5.91 5.20
C ALA A 373 7.51 -6.72 4.91
N ILE A 374 8.64 -6.04 5.01
CA ILE A 374 10.00 -6.54 4.81
C ILE A 374 10.74 -6.46 6.14
N PHE A 375 11.50 -7.50 6.45
CA PHE A 375 12.25 -7.63 7.70
C PHE A 375 13.70 -8.01 7.41
N ASP A 376 14.59 -7.51 8.25
CA ASP A 376 16.00 -7.90 8.23
C ASP A 376 16.21 -9.38 8.66
N PRO A 377 17.44 -9.94 8.57
CA PRO A 377 17.70 -11.33 8.98
C PRO A 377 17.39 -11.64 10.45
N ASN A 378 17.27 -10.63 11.30
CA ASN A 378 16.96 -10.77 12.72
C ASN A 378 15.45 -10.64 13.03
N GLY A 379 14.63 -10.42 12.00
CA GLY A 379 13.18 -10.24 12.13
C GLY A 379 12.77 -8.83 12.53
N ASN A 380 13.62 -7.83 12.40
CA ASN A 380 13.29 -6.45 12.66
C ASN A 380 12.61 -5.83 11.42
N LEU A 381 11.52 -5.11 11.63
CA LEU A 381 10.80 -4.41 10.57
C LEU A 381 11.69 -3.35 9.92
N VAL A 382 11.88 -3.45 8.60
CA VAL A 382 12.62 -2.49 7.78
C VAL A 382 11.68 -1.49 7.13
N ALA A 383 10.68 -1.98 6.42
CA ALA A 383 9.70 -1.17 5.74
C ALA A 383 8.39 -1.90 5.55
N ASN A 384 7.34 -1.12 5.36
CA ASN A 384 5.98 -1.57 5.14
C ASN A 384 5.25 -0.63 4.19
N ALA A 385 4.16 -1.09 3.59
CA ALA A 385 3.19 -0.22 2.94
C ALA A 385 2.27 0.45 3.99
N PRO A 386 1.49 1.48 3.62
CA PRO A 386 0.55 2.16 4.53
C PRO A 386 -0.69 1.28 4.81
N HIS A 387 -0.46 0.12 5.42
CA HIS A 387 -1.45 -0.88 5.79
C HIS A 387 -1.90 -0.73 7.26
N MET A 388 -2.41 -1.80 7.85
CA MET A 388 -3.00 -1.81 9.20
C MET A 388 -1.94 -1.56 10.29
N PRO A 389 -2.03 -0.47 11.08
CA PRO A 389 -1.00 -0.14 12.07
C PRO A 389 -0.80 -1.22 13.15
N VAL A 390 -1.87 -1.85 13.65
CA VAL A 390 -1.76 -2.92 14.64
C VAL A 390 -1.01 -4.15 14.09
N HIS A 391 -1.16 -4.45 12.81
CA HIS A 391 -0.43 -5.53 12.17
C HIS A 391 1.07 -5.23 12.09
N LEU A 392 1.40 -4.07 11.54
CA LEU A 392 2.78 -3.70 11.22
C LEU A 392 3.66 -3.66 12.46
N GLY A 393 3.20 -3.06 13.54
CA GLY A 393 3.95 -2.99 14.79
C GLY A 393 4.11 -4.32 15.53
N SER A 394 3.26 -5.32 15.22
CA SER A 394 3.28 -6.63 15.87
C SER A 394 3.94 -7.75 15.05
N MET A 395 4.12 -7.56 13.74
CA MET A 395 4.64 -8.61 12.84
C MET A 395 6.09 -8.97 13.13
N SER A 396 6.94 -8.05 13.60
CA SER A 396 8.32 -8.39 14.01
C SER A 396 8.35 -9.51 15.04
N GLU A 397 7.40 -9.52 15.97
CA GLU A 397 7.32 -10.55 17.01
C GLU A 397 6.97 -11.93 16.41
N SER A 398 6.13 -11.96 15.37
CA SER A 398 5.82 -13.18 14.61
C SER A 398 7.07 -13.75 13.93
N ILE A 399 7.86 -12.91 13.28
CA ILE A 399 9.09 -13.36 12.60
C ILE A 399 10.13 -13.85 13.63
N ARG A 400 10.35 -13.08 14.70
CA ARG A 400 11.26 -13.48 15.78
C ARG A 400 10.84 -14.81 16.43
N THR A 401 9.55 -15.07 16.51
CA THR A 401 9.03 -16.34 17.02
C THR A 401 9.39 -17.49 16.07
N VAL A 402 9.20 -17.33 14.76
CA VAL A 402 9.62 -18.36 13.79
C VAL A 402 11.13 -18.59 13.85
N ILE A 403 11.93 -17.52 13.94
CA ILE A 403 13.39 -17.63 14.10
C ILE A 403 13.73 -18.43 15.35
N ARG A 404 13.12 -18.12 16.50
CA ARG A 404 13.37 -18.79 17.78
C ARG A 404 12.95 -20.26 17.76
N GLU A 405 11.77 -20.57 17.21
CA GLU A 405 11.19 -21.92 17.26
C GLU A 405 11.73 -22.85 16.17
N ARG A 406 12.11 -22.31 15.01
CA ARG A 406 12.57 -23.08 13.86
C ARG A 406 14.09 -23.03 13.67
N GLY A 407 14.73 -21.91 13.99
CA GLY A 407 16.17 -21.74 13.95
C GLY A 407 16.80 -22.30 12.66
N ASP A 408 17.82 -23.15 12.82
CA ASP A 408 18.52 -23.81 11.72
C ASP A 408 17.68 -24.86 10.96
N GLY A 409 16.46 -25.15 11.42
CA GLY A 409 15.54 -26.11 10.80
C GLY A 409 14.80 -25.56 9.57
N MET A 410 14.90 -24.26 9.27
CA MET A 410 14.30 -23.68 8.09
C MET A 410 15.07 -24.05 6.82
N SER A 411 14.34 -24.34 5.72
CA SER A 411 14.90 -24.72 4.42
C SER A 411 14.47 -23.74 3.30
N PRO A 412 15.26 -23.60 2.23
CA PRO A 412 14.85 -22.83 1.06
C PRO A 412 13.52 -23.31 0.48
N GLY A 413 12.57 -22.41 0.31
CA GLY A 413 11.24 -22.72 -0.19
C GLY A 413 10.20 -23.00 0.91
N ASP A 414 10.60 -22.99 2.17
CA ASP A 414 9.68 -23.08 3.31
C ASP A 414 8.89 -21.78 3.48
N VAL A 415 7.63 -21.92 3.89
CA VAL A 415 6.79 -20.82 4.33
C VAL A 415 6.06 -21.25 5.60
N TYR A 416 6.04 -20.38 6.58
CA TYR A 416 5.42 -20.61 7.87
C TYR A 416 4.18 -19.75 8.04
N MET A 417 3.23 -20.22 8.86
CA MET A 417 2.11 -19.39 9.30
C MET A 417 1.87 -19.51 10.80
N LEU A 418 1.36 -18.43 11.38
CA LEU A 418 0.94 -18.41 12.78
C LEU A 418 -0.13 -17.35 13.03
N ASN A 419 -0.94 -17.58 14.09
CA ASN A 419 -1.84 -16.58 14.68
C ASN A 419 -1.81 -16.62 16.22
N ALA A 420 -1.03 -17.52 16.83
CA ALA A 420 -1.01 -17.79 18.28
C ALA A 420 -0.70 -16.53 19.11
N PRO A 421 -1.66 -16.00 19.91
CA PRO A 421 -1.52 -14.71 20.61
C PRO A 421 -0.40 -14.69 21.67
N TYR A 422 -0.08 -15.84 22.23
CA TYR A 422 0.95 -15.99 23.27
C TYR A 422 2.33 -16.30 22.69
N ASN A 423 2.39 -16.47 21.36
CA ASN A 423 3.62 -16.84 20.66
C ASN A 423 3.74 -16.09 19.32
N GLY A 424 3.78 -14.76 19.37
CA GLY A 424 4.06 -13.88 18.23
C GLY A 424 2.84 -13.44 17.41
N GLY A 425 1.64 -13.99 17.66
CA GLY A 425 0.39 -13.54 17.04
C GLY A 425 -0.29 -12.41 17.81
N THR A 426 -1.46 -12.01 17.32
CA THR A 426 -2.31 -10.96 17.95
C THR A 426 -3.67 -11.52 18.35
N HIS A 427 -4.56 -11.75 17.40
CA HIS A 427 -5.80 -12.50 17.59
C HIS A 427 -5.98 -13.50 16.44
N LEU A 428 -6.85 -14.49 16.63
CA LEU A 428 -6.85 -15.67 15.75
C LEU A 428 -7.19 -15.40 14.27
N PRO A 429 -8.08 -14.46 13.91
CA PRO A 429 -8.35 -14.16 12.51
C PRO A 429 -7.14 -13.59 11.74
N ASP A 430 -6.18 -12.96 12.44
CA ASP A 430 -4.99 -12.36 11.84
C ASP A 430 -3.90 -13.41 11.58
N ILE A 431 -3.98 -14.11 10.47
CA ILE A 431 -2.98 -15.09 10.09
C ILE A 431 -1.78 -14.41 9.43
N THR A 432 -0.61 -14.60 10.02
CA THR A 432 0.67 -14.13 9.46
C THR A 432 1.34 -15.25 8.68
N VAL A 433 1.61 -14.99 7.40
CA VAL A 433 2.38 -15.88 6.51
C VAL A 433 3.78 -15.31 6.33
N ILE A 434 4.80 -16.10 6.65
CA ILE A 434 6.20 -15.69 6.77
C ILE A 434 7.05 -16.51 5.82
N THR A 435 7.83 -15.84 4.97
CA THR A 435 8.75 -16.47 4.02
C THR A 435 10.19 -16.07 4.32
N PRO A 436 11.03 -16.97 4.82
CA PRO A 436 12.48 -16.75 4.90
C PRO A 436 13.10 -16.79 3.51
N VAL A 437 14.01 -15.87 3.23
CA VAL A 437 14.69 -15.78 1.94
C VAL A 437 16.15 -16.10 2.08
N PHE A 438 16.57 -17.16 1.42
CA PHE A 438 17.92 -17.70 1.52
C PHE A 438 18.84 -17.20 0.41
N ASN A 439 20.12 -17.12 0.75
CA ASN A 439 21.18 -16.92 -0.25
C ASN A 439 21.28 -18.16 -1.16
N THR A 440 20.95 -17.98 -2.43
CA THR A 440 21.01 -19.04 -3.46
C THR A 440 22.15 -18.84 -4.44
N THR A 441 22.94 -17.77 -4.30
CA THR A 441 24.03 -17.42 -5.19
C THR A 441 25.37 -17.85 -4.60
N GLY A 442 25.90 -18.97 -5.06
CA GLY A 442 27.31 -19.28 -5.05
C GLY A 442 27.90 -19.94 -3.80
N VAL A 443 28.57 -21.06 -4.06
CA VAL A 443 29.44 -21.88 -3.20
C VAL A 443 28.68 -22.69 -2.14
N SER A 444 28.51 -23.95 -2.48
CA SER A 444 28.10 -25.01 -1.58
C SER A 444 29.21 -25.29 -0.54
N ASP A 445 29.23 -24.55 0.52
CA ASP A 445 29.68 -25.08 1.77
C ASP A 445 28.49 -25.66 2.52
N ALA A 446 28.71 -26.61 3.44
CA ALA A 446 27.69 -27.31 4.19
C ALA A 446 26.79 -26.35 5.06
N ALA A 447 26.90 -25.05 4.87
CA ALA A 447 26.22 -23.93 5.50
C ALA A 447 25.31 -23.12 4.54
N GLY A 448 24.99 -23.58 3.35
CA GLY A 448 24.14 -22.87 2.34
C GLY A 448 22.72 -22.49 2.79
N ARG A 449 22.52 -22.14 4.06
CA ARG A 449 21.28 -21.77 4.70
C ARG A 449 21.31 -20.36 5.32
N GLU A 450 22.12 -19.46 4.78
CA GLU A 450 22.10 -18.08 5.24
C GLU A 450 20.78 -17.42 4.84
N ILE A 451 20.02 -16.95 5.82
CA ILE A 451 18.82 -16.15 5.60
C ILE A 451 19.23 -14.71 5.39
N LEU A 452 18.87 -14.17 4.25
CA LEU A 452 19.19 -12.80 3.87
C LEU A 452 18.20 -11.78 4.47
N PHE A 453 16.92 -12.14 4.51
CA PHE A 453 15.82 -11.33 5.00
C PHE A 453 14.56 -12.18 5.10
N PHE A 454 13.50 -11.59 5.66
CA PHE A 454 12.15 -12.16 5.65
C PHE A 454 11.19 -11.22 4.96
N VAL A 455 10.19 -11.80 4.30
CA VAL A 455 9.00 -11.08 3.85
C VAL A 455 7.79 -11.72 4.50
N ALA A 456 6.82 -10.90 4.87
CA ALA A 456 5.61 -11.42 5.49
C ALA A 456 4.37 -10.64 5.07
N SER A 457 3.25 -11.35 5.06
CA SER A 457 1.93 -10.79 4.93
C SER A 457 1.05 -11.27 6.07
N ARG A 458 0.24 -10.38 6.65
CA ARG A 458 -0.79 -10.70 7.63
C ARG A 458 -2.13 -10.32 7.05
N GLY A 459 -3.09 -11.22 7.08
CA GLY A 459 -4.45 -10.97 6.62
C GLY A 459 -5.46 -11.38 7.67
N HIS A 460 -6.51 -10.55 7.85
CA HIS A 460 -7.65 -10.88 8.68
C HIS A 460 -8.59 -11.79 7.89
N HIS A 461 -8.55 -13.09 8.16
CA HIS A 461 -9.40 -14.08 7.52
C HIS A 461 -10.86 -13.88 7.93
N ALA A 462 -11.78 -14.09 7.00
CA ALA A 462 -13.22 -13.86 7.25
C ALA A 462 -13.80 -14.78 8.33
N ASP A 463 -13.29 -15.99 8.47
CA ASP A 463 -13.70 -16.94 9.51
C ASP A 463 -12.58 -17.97 9.74
N VAL A 464 -12.13 -18.08 10.97
CA VAL A 464 -11.20 -19.14 11.42
C VAL A 464 -11.84 -20.04 12.48
N GLY A 465 -13.16 -20.07 12.55
CA GLY A 465 -13.93 -20.81 13.55
C GLY A 465 -14.40 -19.92 14.71
N GLY A 466 -14.48 -20.51 15.88
CA GLY A 466 -14.99 -19.81 17.06
C GLY A 466 -16.52 -19.91 17.21
N THR A 467 -17.03 -19.39 18.33
CA THR A 467 -18.45 -19.50 18.71
C THR A 467 -19.39 -18.68 17.84
N THR A 468 -18.88 -17.61 17.20
CA THR A 468 -19.67 -16.75 16.32
C THR A 468 -19.15 -16.73 14.89
N PRO A 469 -20.02 -16.61 13.86
CA PRO A 469 -19.57 -16.32 12.49
C PRO A 469 -18.71 -15.05 12.45
N GLY A 470 -17.64 -15.09 11.63
CA GLY A 470 -16.66 -13.99 11.54
C GLY A 470 -15.58 -14.02 12.64
N SER A 471 -15.58 -15.04 13.51
CA SER A 471 -14.54 -15.29 14.50
C SER A 471 -14.21 -14.13 15.45
N MET A 472 -15.23 -13.33 15.76
CA MET A 472 -15.13 -12.18 16.67
C MET A 472 -16.19 -12.29 17.79
N PRO A 473 -16.16 -13.34 18.64
CA PRO A 473 -17.15 -13.51 19.67
C PRO A 473 -17.11 -12.35 20.68
N PRO A 474 -18.26 -11.75 21.01
CA PRO A 474 -18.30 -10.58 21.90
C PRO A 474 -18.04 -10.92 23.37
N ASP A 475 -18.21 -12.17 23.77
CA ASP A 475 -18.25 -12.63 25.15
C ASP A 475 -17.34 -13.82 25.49
N SER A 476 -16.36 -14.15 24.60
CA SER A 476 -15.40 -15.23 24.82
C SER A 476 -14.60 -15.04 26.13
N THR A 477 -14.31 -16.14 26.79
CA THR A 477 -13.53 -16.23 28.05
C THR A 477 -12.24 -17.01 27.86
N SER A 478 -12.16 -17.82 26.82
CA SER A 478 -11.01 -18.60 26.40
C SER A 478 -10.71 -18.40 24.93
N VAL A 479 -9.43 -18.41 24.56
CA VAL A 479 -8.98 -18.35 23.17
C VAL A 479 -9.52 -19.50 22.31
N GLU A 480 -9.85 -20.63 22.91
CA GLU A 480 -10.43 -21.77 22.22
C GLU A 480 -11.84 -21.48 21.68
N GLU A 481 -12.55 -20.53 22.29
CA GLU A 481 -13.87 -20.05 21.83
C GLU A 481 -13.76 -19.07 20.64
N GLU A 482 -12.55 -18.57 20.36
CA GLU A 482 -12.27 -17.54 19.34
C GLU A 482 -11.91 -18.15 17.98
N GLY A 483 -11.54 -19.44 17.91
CA GLY A 483 -11.27 -20.11 16.64
C GLY A 483 -10.09 -21.07 16.70
N VAL A 484 -9.56 -21.40 15.53
CA VAL A 484 -8.42 -22.31 15.37
C VAL A 484 -7.12 -21.59 15.68
N LEU A 485 -6.41 -22.08 16.71
CA LEU A 485 -5.09 -21.58 17.10
C LEU A 485 -4.00 -22.23 16.24
N ILE A 486 -3.17 -21.43 15.59
CA ILE A 486 -2.08 -21.86 14.71
C ILE A 486 -0.76 -21.38 15.31
N ASP A 487 0.10 -22.32 15.68
CA ASP A 487 1.40 -22.02 16.26
C ASP A 487 2.54 -22.56 15.37
N ASN A 488 3.26 -21.66 14.72
CA ASN A 488 4.42 -21.96 13.86
C ASN A 488 4.22 -23.13 12.86
N PHE A 489 3.08 -23.16 12.17
CA PHE A 489 2.76 -24.20 11.21
C PHE A 489 3.60 -24.06 9.94
N LEU A 490 4.23 -25.15 9.49
CA LEU A 490 4.90 -25.20 8.20
C LEU A 490 3.84 -25.30 7.10
N LEU A 491 3.59 -24.20 6.40
CA LEU A 491 2.53 -24.08 5.38
C LEU A 491 2.99 -24.58 4.01
N VAL A 492 4.22 -24.23 3.63
CA VAL A 492 4.88 -24.69 2.42
C VAL A 492 6.18 -25.35 2.82
N GLU A 493 6.42 -26.56 2.36
CA GLU A 493 7.61 -27.36 2.62
C GLU A 493 8.42 -27.47 1.33
N GLU A 494 9.59 -26.86 1.29
CA GLU A 494 10.48 -26.87 0.12
C GLU A 494 9.75 -26.56 -1.21
N GLY A 495 8.86 -25.58 -1.21
CA GLY A 495 8.05 -25.15 -2.36
C GLY A 495 6.75 -25.92 -2.58
N ARG A 496 6.44 -26.95 -1.79
CA ARG A 496 5.20 -27.71 -1.84
C ARG A 496 4.19 -27.22 -0.83
N PHE A 497 3.07 -26.70 -1.28
CA PHE A 497 1.96 -26.30 -0.43
C PHE A 497 1.33 -27.54 0.24
N ARG A 498 1.21 -27.51 1.58
CA ARG A 498 0.71 -28.61 2.42
C ARG A 498 -0.80 -28.49 2.61
N GLU A 499 -1.54 -28.63 1.50
CA GLU A 499 -2.99 -28.34 1.46
C GLU A 499 -3.80 -29.24 2.40
N ALA A 500 -3.61 -30.55 2.36
CA ALA A 500 -4.37 -31.52 3.16
C ALA A 500 -4.12 -31.34 4.67
N GLU A 501 -2.86 -31.06 5.07
CA GLU A 501 -2.51 -30.80 6.46
C GLU A 501 -3.10 -29.47 6.93
N THR A 502 -3.15 -28.46 6.05
CA THR A 502 -3.74 -27.14 6.32
C THR A 502 -5.27 -27.27 6.46
N GLU A 503 -5.95 -28.01 5.59
CA GLU A 503 -7.38 -28.30 5.72
C GLU A 503 -7.68 -29.01 7.05
N THR A 504 -6.87 -30.02 7.40
CA THR A 504 -7.01 -30.74 8.66
C THR A 504 -6.88 -29.79 9.86
N LEU A 505 -5.96 -28.86 9.81
CA LEU A 505 -5.75 -27.87 10.87
C LEU A 505 -6.98 -26.97 11.03
N PHE A 506 -7.51 -26.40 9.94
CA PHE A 506 -8.69 -25.53 10.01
C PHE A 506 -9.98 -26.27 10.40
N CYS A 507 -10.06 -27.57 10.15
CA CYS A 507 -11.15 -28.43 10.61
C CYS A 507 -10.98 -28.93 12.04
N SER A 508 -9.90 -28.58 12.75
CA SER A 508 -9.60 -29.05 14.09
C SER A 508 -10.22 -28.20 15.21
N GLY A 509 -10.17 -28.73 16.43
CA GLY A 509 -10.65 -28.02 17.60
C GLY A 509 -12.17 -28.09 17.82
N PRO A 510 -12.66 -27.48 18.93
CA PRO A 510 -14.07 -27.51 19.28
C PRO A 510 -14.97 -26.63 18.38
N TYR A 511 -14.39 -25.60 17.77
CA TYR A 511 -15.07 -24.63 16.92
C TYR A 511 -14.28 -24.41 15.61
N PRO A 512 -14.35 -25.36 14.66
CA PRO A 512 -13.56 -25.30 13.42
C PRO A 512 -14.01 -24.16 12.50
N ALA A 513 -13.14 -23.81 11.54
CA ALA A 513 -13.44 -22.83 10.51
C ALA A 513 -14.64 -23.26 9.65
N ARG A 514 -15.52 -22.30 9.32
CA ARG A 514 -16.76 -22.57 8.57
C ARG A 514 -16.54 -22.63 7.06
N ASN A 515 -15.52 -21.95 6.55
CA ASN A 515 -15.23 -21.85 5.11
C ASN A 515 -13.75 -22.08 4.82
N VAL A 516 -13.30 -23.32 4.98
CA VAL A 516 -11.88 -23.71 4.80
C VAL A 516 -11.39 -23.43 3.38
N THR A 517 -12.24 -23.59 2.37
CA THR A 517 -11.90 -23.28 0.97
C THR A 517 -11.49 -21.81 0.80
N GLN A 518 -12.17 -20.89 1.47
CA GLN A 518 -11.83 -19.48 1.46
C GLN A 518 -10.50 -19.22 2.17
N ASN A 519 -10.28 -19.84 3.33
CA ASN A 519 -9.00 -19.73 4.05
C ASN A 519 -7.82 -20.19 3.20
N ILE A 520 -7.93 -21.33 2.53
CA ILE A 520 -6.90 -21.85 1.61
C ILE A 520 -6.65 -20.87 0.45
N ALA A 521 -7.69 -20.27 -0.12
CA ALA A 521 -7.53 -19.30 -1.20
C ALA A 521 -6.79 -18.03 -0.73
N ASP A 522 -7.15 -17.51 0.44
CA ASP A 522 -6.49 -16.34 1.03
C ASP A 522 -5.04 -16.63 1.43
N LEU A 523 -4.74 -17.83 1.95
CA LEU A 523 -3.36 -18.27 2.22
C LEU A 523 -2.52 -18.35 0.94
N LYS A 524 -3.09 -18.87 -0.16
CA LYS A 524 -2.41 -18.89 -1.46
C LYS A 524 -2.14 -17.45 -1.97
N ALA A 525 -3.06 -16.52 -1.73
CA ALA A 525 -2.86 -15.10 -2.04
C ALA A 525 -1.75 -14.45 -1.19
N GLN A 526 -1.67 -14.77 0.09
CA GLN A 526 -0.59 -14.31 0.99
C GLN A 526 0.78 -14.87 0.56
N ILE A 527 0.85 -16.14 0.17
CA ILE A 527 2.07 -16.75 -0.39
C ILE A 527 2.49 -16.04 -1.69
N ALA A 528 1.54 -15.74 -2.58
CA ALA A 528 1.82 -15.03 -3.83
C ALA A 528 2.34 -13.59 -3.57
N ALA A 529 1.77 -12.88 -2.60
CA ALA A 529 2.25 -11.58 -2.15
C ALA A 529 3.69 -11.64 -1.64
N ASN A 530 4.00 -12.62 -0.80
CA ASN A 530 5.36 -12.82 -0.29
C ASN A 530 6.33 -13.17 -1.43
N ALA A 531 5.94 -14.03 -2.37
CA ALA A 531 6.75 -14.37 -3.54
C ALA A 531 7.09 -13.12 -4.38
N LYS A 532 6.14 -12.18 -4.53
CA LYS A 532 6.38 -10.89 -5.18
C LYS A 532 7.45 -10.08 -4.44
N GLY A 533 7.36 -9.98 -3.12
CA GLY A 533 8.37 -9.30 -2.29
C GLY A 533 9.77 -9.92 -2.44
N VAL A 534 9.87 -11.24 -2.43
CA VAL A 534 11.13 -11.97 -2.67
C VAL A 534 11.72 -11.63 -4.03
N GLN A 535 10.89 -11.61 -5.08
CA GLN A 535 11.33 -11.30 -6.44
C GLN A 535 11.93 -9.89 -6.53
N GLU A 536 11.25 -8.89 -5.97
CA GLU A 536 11.70 -7.50 -6.07
C GLU A 536 12.95 -7.24 -5.21
N LEU A 537 13.04 -7.86 -4.02
CA LEU A 537 14.26 -7.77 -3.20
C LEU A 537 15.47 -8.42 -3.89
N LYS A 538 15.28 -9.55 -4.57
CA LYS A 538 16.35 -10.16 -5.38
C LYS A 538 16.81 -9.24 -6.50
N ARG A 539 15.87 -8.58 -7.21
CA ARG A 539 16.21 -7.57 -8.23
C ARG A 539 17.03 -6.41 -7.65
N MET A 540 16.66 -5.97 -6.46
CA MET A 540 17.41 -4.92 -5.73
C MET A 540 18.83 -5.38 -5.40
N ILE A 541 18.99 -6.61 -4.90
CA ILE A 541 20.31 -7.22 -4.63
C ILE A 541 21.14 -7.35 -5.91
N ASP A 542 20.52 -7.78 -7.00
CA ASP A 542 21.21 -7.89 -8.30
C ASP A 542 21.68 -6.52 -8.82
N HIS A 543 20.99 -5.44 -8.45
CA HIS A 543 21.33 -4.08 -8.88
C HIS A 543 22.36 -3.40 -7.97
N TYR A 544 22.18 -3.46 -6.65
CA TYR A 544 23.00 -2.72 -5.68
C TYR A 544 24.04 -3.59 -4.95
N GLY A 545 23.91 -4.89 -5.01
CA GLY A 545 24.70 -5.83 -4.23
C GLY A 545 24.14 -6.09 -2.82
N LEU A 546 24.32 -7.31 -2.32
CA LEU A 546 23.77 -7.76 -1.05
C LEU A 546 24.27 -6.92 0.15
N GLU A 547 25.57 -6.63 0.22
CA GLU A 547 26.17 -5.86 1.32
C GLU A 547 25.56 -4.46 1.42
N VAL A 548 25.30 -3.82 0.28
CA VAL A 548 24.70 -2.48 0.24
C VAL A 548 23.24 -2.55 0.69
N VAL A 549 22.47 -3.51 0.19
CA VAL A 549 21.05 -3.68 0.58
C VAL A 549 20.93 -3.89 2.09
N HIS A 550 21.74 -4.78 2.68
CA HIS A 550 21.76 -5.01 4.13
C HIS A 550 22.18 -3.76 4.92
N ALA A 551 23.21 -3.02 4.45
CA ALA A 551 23.62 -1.78 5.09
C ALA A 551 22.47 -0.76 5.11
N TYR A 552 21.76 -0.59 4.00
CA TYR A 552 20.65 0.37 3.93
C TYR A 552 19.40 -0.10 4.67
N MET A 553 19.15 -1.40 4.84
CA MET A 553 18.14 -1.89 5.79
C MET A 553 18.43 -1.37 7.22
N GLY A 554 19.69 -1.41 7.63
CA GLY A 554 20.13 -0.83 8.91
C GLY A 554 20.00 0.71 8.94
N HIS A 555 20.47 1.41 7.91
CA HIS A 555 20.44 2.87 7.85
C HIS A 555 19.02 3.45 7.87
N VAL A 556 18.06 2.78 7.24
CA VAL A 556 16.64 3.16 7.28
C VAL A 556 16.07 3.05 8.70
N GLN A 557 16.45 2.01 9.46
CA GLN A 557 16.08 1.88 10.86
C GLN A 557 16.79 2.92 11.74
N ASP A 558 18.07 3.18 11.51
CA ASP A 558 18.86 4.17 12.29
C ASP A 558 18.34 5.60 12.05
N ASN A 559 17.89 5.91 10.83
CA ASN A 559 17.22 7.17 10.54
C ASN A 559 15.91 7.32 11.33
N ALA A 560 15.08 6.28 11.37
CA ALA A 560 13.84 6.30 12.12
C ALA A 560 14.10 6.43 13.64
N GLU A 561 15.14 5.78 14.16
CA GLU A 561 15.59 5.94 15.55
C GLU A 561 15.98 7.40 15.85
N GLU A 562 16.79 8.01 15.02
CA GLU A 562 17.22 9.40 15.22
C GLU A 562 16.04 10.38 15.18
N GLN A 563 15.07 10.18 14.30
CA GLN A 563 13.87 11.01 14.24
C GLN A 563 13.04 10.92 15.54
N VAL A 564 12.86 9.71 16.08
CA VAL A 564 12.19 9.54 17.37
C VAL A 564 12.99 10.15 18.51
N ARG A 565 14.33 10.04 18.49
CA ARG A 565 15.18 10.69 19.48
C ARG A 565 15.03 12.22 19.48
N ARG A 566 14.85 12.85 18.31
CA ARG A 566 14.57 14.30 18.20
C ARG A 566 13.20 14.66 18.79
N VAL A 567 12.19 13.82 18.56
CA VAL A 567 10.86 14.01 19.17
C VAL A 567 10.96 13.96 20.70
N LEU A 568 11.76 13.05 21.26
CA LEU A 568 11.95 12.93 22.71
C LEU A 568 12.60 14.17 23.35
N GLU A 569 13.33 15.00 22.59
CA GLU A 569 13.91 16.25 23.12
C GLU A 569 12.85 17.27 23.51
N VAL A 570 11.69 17.27 22.86
CA VAL A 570 10.62 18.26 23.08
C VAL A 570 9.47 17.70 23.94
N LEU A 571 9.34 16.40 24.04
CA LEU A 571 8.31 15.75 24.86
C LEU A 571 8.60 15.89 26.36
N LYS A 572 7.61 15.67 27.19
CA LYS A 572 7.68 15.73 28.66
C LYS A 572 7.24 14.40 29.27
N ASP A 573 7.76 14.14 30.46
CA ASP A 573 7.24 13.06 31.31
C ASP A 573 5.74 13.20 31.48
N GLY A 574 5.05 12.07 31.54
CA GLY A 574 3.61 12.06 31.73
C GLY A 574 3.10 10.73 32.22
N ALA A 575 1.89 10.73 32.72
CA ALA A 575 1.20 9.53 33.13
C ALA A 575 -0.30 9.67 32.84
N TYR A 576 -0.92 8.59 32.44
CA TYR A 576 -2.36 8.55 32.19
C TYR A 576 -2.90 7.15 32.46
N THR A 577 -4.16 7.10 32.90
CA THR A 577 -4.92 5.86 33.08
C THR A 577 -6.25 6.02 32.38
N TYR A 578 -6.61 5.05 31.55
CA TYR A 578 -7.86 5.06 30.81
C TYR A 578 -8.55 3.70 30.95
N ALA A 579 -9.84 3.73 31.24
CA ALA A 579 -10.63 2.54 31.50
C ALA A 579 -11.42 2.10 30.26
N LEU A 580 -11.60 0.80 30.12
CA LEU A 580 -12.58 0.16 29.24
C LEU A 580 -13.98 0.28 29.86
N ASP A 581 -15.03 0.10 29.06
CA ASP A 581 -16.39 0.02 29.60
C ASP A 581 -16.54 -1.16 30.58
N PRO A 582 -17.22 -0.94 31.73
CA PRO A 582 -17.54 -2.01 32.66
C PRO A 582 -18.52 -3.00 32.03
N ARG A 583 -18.39 -4.29 32.37
CA ARG A 583 -19.20 -5.39 31.85
C ARG A 583 -19.79 -6.21 32.94
N ASP A 584 -21.06 -6.59 32.80
CA ASP A 584 -21.78 -7.51 33.71
C ASP A 584 -21.59 -7.17 35.19
N GLY A 585 -21.54 -5.86 35.54
CA GLY A 585 -21.33 -5.38 36.90
C GLY A 585 -19.89 -5.62 37.44
N LYS A 586 -18.94 -6.08 36.62
CA LYS A 586 -17.51 -6.19 36.95
C LYS A 586 -16.80 -4.87 36.73
N PRO A 587 -15.75 -4.54 37.51
CA PRO A 587 -14.91 -3.38 37.24
C PRO A 587 -14.35 -3.41 35.81
N ALA A 588 -14.26 -2.23 35.22
CA ALA A 588 -13.57 -2.05 33.94
C ALA A 588 -12.09 -2.42 34.08
N GLY A 589 -11.51 -2.99 33.03
CA GLY A 589 -10.05 -3.04 32.90
C GLY A 589 -9.48 -1.65 32.67
N GLU A 590 -8.36 -1.34 33.26
CA GLU A 590 -7.68 -0.05 33.14
C GLU A 590 -6.31 -0.23 32.50
N VAL A 591 -6.04 0.54 31.44
CA VAL A 591 -4.71 0.68 30.88
C VAL A 591 -4.04 1.89 31.51
N SER A 592 -2.89 1.72 32.10
CA SER A 592 -2.12 2.77 32.78
C SER A 592 -0.70 2.80 32.23
N VAL A 593 -0.20 3.97 31.87
CA VAL A 593 1.18 4.18 31.44
C VAL A 593 1.82 5.32 32.23
N GLU A 594 3.09 5.14 32.58
CA GLU A 594 3.98 6.18 33.08
C GLU A 594 5.15 6.31 32.10
N ILE A 595 5.33 7.51 31.56
CA ILE A 595 6.37 7.82 30.57
C ILE A 595 7.42 8.69 31.25
N SER A 596 8.66 8.23 31.27
CA SER A 596 9.81 8.93 31.80
C SER A 596 10.83 9.12 30.67
N ILE A 597 11.26 10.36 30.44
CA ILE A 597 12.16 10.73 29.34
C ILE A 597 13.53 11.10 29.89
N ASP A 598 14.55 10.34 29.46
CA ASP A 598 15.95 10.71 29.69
C ASP A 598 16.46 11.57 28.52
N ARG A 599 16.57 12.88 28.77
CA ARG A 599 17.04 13.83 27.78
C ARG A 599 18.52 13.68 27.43
N ALA A 600 19.32 13.12 28.33
CA ALA A 600 20.75 12.96 28.10
C ALA A 600 21.04 11.87 27.08
N SER A 601 20.33 10.75 27.18
CA SER A 601 20.39 9.65 26.21
C SER A 601 19.38 9.77 25.08
N ARG A 602 18.46 10.75 25.16
CA ARG A 602 17.32 10.91 24.22
C ARG A 602 16.53 9.62 24.09
N SER A 603 16.15 9.03 25.22
CA SER A 603 15.40 7.78 25.33
C SER A 603 14.21 7.94 26.27
N ALA A 604 13.27 7.04 26.21
CA ALA A 604 12.12 7.03 27.09
C ALA A 604 11.85 5.63 27.65
N ARG A 605 11.36 5.58 28.88
CA ARG A 605 10.80 4.39 29.51
C ARG A 605 9.30 4.54 29.60
N LEU A 606 8.58 3.56 29.03
CA LEU A 606 7.12 3.46 29.07
C LEU A 606 6.75 2.29 29.97
N ASP A 607 6.25 2.59 31.17
CA ASP A 607 5.96 1.60 32.18
C ASP A 607 4.46 1.37 32.34
N PHE A 608 3.99 0.20 31.91
CA PHE A 608 2.60 -0.26 32.03
C PHE A 608 2.31 -1.06 33.29
N SER A 609 3.19 -1.04 34.30
CA SER A 609 3.09 -1.89 35.51
C SER A 609 1.85 -1.62 36.36
N LYS A 610 1.19 -0.46 36.19
CA LYS A 610 -0.05 -0.12 36.92
C LYS A 610 -1.32 -0.56 36.17
N THR A 611 -1.20 -1.15 34.97
CA THR A 611 -2.32 -1.70 34.20
C THR A 611 -2.95 -2.88 34.94
N SER A 612 -4.27 -3.04 34.78
CA SER A 612 -5.03 -4.13 35.36
C SER A 612 -4.42 -5.50 35.10
N ALA A 613 -4.58 -6.41 36.01
CA ALA A 613 -4.28 -7.83 35.84
C ALA A 613 -5.09 -8.41 34.66
N GLN A 614 -4.67 -9.56 34.16
CA GLN A 614 -5.40 -10.31 33.14
C GLN A 614 -6.89 -10.41 33.47
N LEU A 615 -7.73 -10.08 32.48
CA LEU A 615 -9.17 -10.04 32.60
C LEU A 615 -9.78 -11.43 32.32
N PRO A 616 -10.92 -11.76 32.94
CA PRO A 616 -11.69 -12.96 32.63
C PRO A 616 -12.57 -12.79 31.35
N SER A 617 -12.20 -11.91 30.47
CA SER A 617 -12.91 -11.56 29.24
C SER A 617 -11.92 -11.45 28.08
N ASN A 618 -12.40 -11.25 26.90
CA ASN A 618 -11.62 -11.18 25.66
C ASN A 618 -10.89 -9.84 25.40
N PHE A 619 -10.90 -8.91 26.35
CA PHE A 619 -10.23 -7.60 26.25
C PHE A 619 -8.74 -7.64 26.66
N ASN A 620 -8.17 -8.81 26.86
CA ASN A 620 -6.73 -8.93 27.02
C ASN A 620 -6.02 -8.75 25.68
N ALA A 621 -4.97 -7.96 25.66
CA ALA A 621 -4.16 -7.72 24.48
C ALA A 621 -2.80 -8.39 24.59
N PRO A 622 -2.36 -9.18 23.62
CA PRO A 622 -0.98 -9.68 23.58
C PRO A 622 0.04 -8.55 23.63
N SER A 623 1.23 -8.79 24.20
CA SER A 623 2.27 -7.76 24.32
C SER A 623 2.70 -7.17 22.98
N ALA A 624 2.60 -7.93 21.89
CA ALA A 624 2.84 -7.48 20.54
C ALA A 624 1.91 -6.33 20.13
N VAL A 625 0.63 -6.35 20.55
CA VAL A 625 -0.36 -5.30 20.32
C VAL A 625 0.04 -4.00 21.05
N CYS A 626 0.47 -4.10 22.31
CA CYS A 626 0.94 -2.96 23.08
C CYS A 626 2.18 -2.31 22.42
N ARG A 627 3.13 -3.11 21.95
CA ARG A 627 4.31 -2.63 21.22
C ARG A 627 3.92 -1.95 19.91
N ALA A 628 2.92 -2.50 19.21
CA ALA A 628 2.41 -1.88 17.98
C ALA A 628 1.81 -0.49 18.25
N ALA A 629 1.04 -0.33 19.34
CA ALA A 629 0.49 0.97 19.73
C ALA A 629 1.58 1.98 20.10
N VAL A 630 2.62 1.55 20.82
CA VAL A 630 3.79 2.40 21.14
C VAL A 630 4.51 2.84 19.87
N LEU A 631 4.81 1.88 18.96
CA LEU A 631 5.44 2.17 17.66
C LEU A 631 4.63 3.21 16.87
N TYR A 632 3.33 2.99 16.76
CA TYR A 632 2.42 3.88 16.04
C TYR A 632 2.45 5.29 16.63
N VAL A 633 2.26 5.43 17.94
CA VAL A 633 2.21 6.76 18.61
C VAL A 633 3.50 7.52 18.35
N PHE A 634 4.67 6.93 18.61
CA PHE A 634 5.93 7.64 18.42
C PHE A 634 6.23 7.94 16.96
N ARG A 635 5.78 7.09 16.02
CA ARG A 635 5.90 7.37 14.58
C ARG A 635 5.02 8.56 14.17
N THR A 636 3.81 8.68 14.70
CA THR A 636 2.90 9.81 14.36
C THR A 636 3.39 11.16 14.89
N LEU A 637 4.29 11.18 15.86
CA LEU A 637 4.91 12.39 16.39
C LEU A 637 6.11 12.87 15.57
N VAL A 638 6.60 12.07 14.64
CA VAL A 638 7.68 12.45 13.71
C VAL A 638 7.07 13.18 12.52
N ALA A 639 7.55 14.39 12.25
CA ALA A 639 7.07 15.22 11.14
C ALA A 639 7.54 14.76 9.76
N ASP A 640 8.70 14.10 9.69
CA ASP A 640 9.30 13.65 8.44
C ASP A 640 8.62 12.39 7.89
N GLU A 641 8.65 12.22 6.56
CA GLU A 641 8.20 11.01 5.89
C GLU A 641 9.26 9.91 6.04
N ILE A 642 9.13 9.11 7.09
CA ILE A 642 9.94 7.92 7.32
C ILE A 642 9.05 6.67 7.33
N PRO A 643 9.54 5.49 6.93
CA PRO A 643 8.80 4.25 7.13
C PRO A 643 8.59 3.98 8.63
N MET A 644 7.44 3.40 8.97
CA MET A 644 7.22 2.87 10.30
C MET A 644 8.03 1.57 10.43
N ASN A 645 9.10 1.57 11.20
CA ASN A 645 9.98 0.43 11.34
C ASN A 645 10.51 0.25 12.76
N GLU A 646 11.30 -0.80 12.98
CA GLU A 646 11.87 -1.15 14.28
C GLU A 646 12.74 -0.02 14.88
N GLY A 647 13.34 0.84 14.03
CA GLY A 647 14.13 1.98 14.48
C GLY A 647 13.35 2.92 15.41
N CYS A 648 12.04 3.09 15.16
CA CYS A 648 11.20 3.91 16.02
C CYS A 648 11.10 3.40 17.47
N LEU A 649 11.30 2.09 17.69
CA LEU A 649 11.27 1.48 19.02
C LEU A 649 12.62 1.45 19.72
N LYS A 650 13.74 1.55 19.00
CA LYS A 650 15.08 1.45 19.58
C LYS A 650 15.33 2.41 20.78
N PRO A 651 14.87 3.68 20.77
CA PRO A 651 15.07 4.59 21.91
C PRO A 651 14.06 4.40 23.03
N LEU A 652 13.15 3.40 22.96
CA LEU A 652 12.02 3.22 23.85
C LEU A 652 12.15 1.90 24.63
N GLU A 653 12.23 1.98 25.95
CA GLU A 653 12.07 0.83 26.85
C GLU A 653 10.61 0.64 27.21
N VAL A 654 10.00 -0.43 26.72
CA VAL A 654 8.58 -0.74 26.97
C VAL A 654 8.47 -1.86 27.99
N VAL A 655 7.93 -1.54 29.16
CA VAL A 655 7.76 -2.46 30.28
C VAL A 655 6.32 -2.92 30.37
N ILE A 656 6.04 -4.17 30.09
CA ILE A 656 4.72 -4.78 30.09
C ILE A 656 4.73 -5.99 31.05
N PRO A 657 4.06 -5.92 32.21
CA PRO A 657 4.08 -7.02 33.18
C PRO A 657 3.42 -8.28 32.63
N GLN A 658 4.04 -9.41 32.89
CA GLN A 658 3.44 -10.72 32.61
C GLN A 658 2.22 -10.95 33.47
N GLY A 659 1.14 -11.50 32.92
CA GLY A 659 -0.12 -11.70 33.62
C GLY A 659 -0.97 -10.44 33.80
N SER A 660 -0.57 -9.32 33.19
CA SER A 660 -1.47 -8.17 33.03
C SER A 660 -2.37 -8.36 31.80
N MET A 661 -3.41 -7.54 31.70
CA MET A 661 -4.28 -7.55 30.50
C MET A 661 -3.53 -7.20 29.20
N LEU A 662 -2.32 -6.64 29.26
CA LEU A 662 -1.46 -6.34 28.11
C LEU A 662 -0.38 -7.39 27.85
N ASN A 663 -0.36 -8.46 28.59
CA ASN A 663 0.53 -9.60 28.43
C ASN A 663 -0.10 -10.85 29.08
N PRO A 664 -1.26 -11.29 28.56
CA PRO A 664 -2.02 -12.39 29.13
C PRO A 664 -1.33 -13.72 28.89
N GLN A 665 -1.76 -14.71 29.66
CA GLN A 665 -1.30 -16.09 29.55
C GLN A 665 -2.43 -16.99 29.05
N TYR A 666 -2.06 -18.05 28.32
CA TYR A 666 -2.99 -19.09 27.89
C TYR A 666 -3.81 -19.62 29.07
N PRO A 667 -5.12 -19.86 28.94
CA PRO A 667 -5.94 -19.77 27.73
C PRO A 667 -6.78 -18.48 27.65
N ALA A 668 -6.31 -17.34 28.15
CA ALA A 668 -7.09 -16.10 28.19
C ALA A 668 -7.60 -15.68 26.80
N ALA A 669 -8.86 -15.32 26.70
CA ALA A 669 -9.44 -14.76 25.49
C ALA A 669 -8.81 -13.40 25.16
N VAL A 670 -8.61 -13.11 23.86
CA VAL A 670 -7.85 -11.94 23.39
C VAL A 670 -8.45 -11.22 22.18
N VAL A 671 -9.55 -11.71 21.63
CA VAL A 671 -10.05 -11.20 20.35
C VAL A 671 -10.33 -9.70 20.37
N ALA A 672 -10.89 -9.18 21.46
CA ALA A 672 -11.15 -7.74 21.65
C ALA A 672 -9.87 -6.95 21.97
N GLY A 673 -8.81 -7.60 22.42
CA GLY A 673 -7.53 -6.94 22.70
C GLY A 673 -6.91 -6.27 21.49
N ASN A 674 -6.97 -6.95 20.34
CA ASN A 674 -6.44 -6.43 19.08
C ASN A 674 -7.22 -5.25 18.52
N VAL A 675 -8.53 -5.18 18.76
CA VAL A 675 -9.43 -4.21 18.11
C VAL A 675 -9.96 -3.14 19.06
N GLU A 676 -10.06 -3.40 20.37
CA GLU A 676 -10.59 -2.46 21.37
C GLU A 676 -9.49 -1.97 22.31
N THR A 677 -8.81 -2.89 23.00
CA THR A 677 -7.75 -2.51 23.94
C THR A 677 -6.59 -1.81 23.24
N SER A 678 -6.28 -2.15 21.99
CA SER A 678 -5.27 -1.46 21.18
C SER A 678 -5.58 0.03 20.98
N GLN A 679 -6.85 0.39 20.78
CA GLN A 679 -7.31 1.77 20.68
C GLN A 679 -7.12 2.50 22.02
N ILE A 680 -7.50 1.85 23.12
CA ILE A 680 -7.35 2.40 24.48
C ILE A 680 -5.87 2.60 24.84
N ILE A 681 -4.97 1.69 24.46
CA ILE A 681 -3.53 1.87 24.69
C ILE A 681 -3.04 3.13 23.96
N THR A 682 -3.46 3.33 22.71
CA THR A 682 -3.07 4.48 21.91
C THR A 682 -3.58 5.79 22.51
N ASP A 683 -4.87 5.85 22.87
CA ASP A 683 -5.44 7.02 23.55
C ASP A 683 -4.78 7.29 24.90
N THR A 684 -4.44 6.22 25.66
CA THR A 684 -3.72 6.36 26.94
C THR A 684 -2.34 6.99 26.74
N LEU A 685 -1.62 6.60 25.69
CA LEU A 685 -0.30 7.18 25.36
C LEU A 685 -0.43 8.65 24.96
N TYR A 686 -1.39 9.01 24.11
CA TYR A 686 -1.62 10.40 23.72
C TYR A 686 -2.06 11.27 24.91
N GLY A 687 -2.90 10.70 25.79
CA GLY A 687 -3.30 11.36 27.04
C GLY A 687 -2.11 11.60 27.97
N ALA A 688 -1.20 10.62 28.14
CA ALA A 688 0.01 10.75 28.93
C ALA A 688 0.97 11.82 28.37
N LEU A 689 1.14 11.86 27.06
CA LEU A 689 1.96 12.88 26.37
C LEU A 689 1.26 14.25 26.31
N GLY A 690 -0.05 14.32 26.50
CA GLY A 690 -0.82 15.55 26.49
C GLY A 690 -0.95 16.20 25.11
N VAL A 691 -0.86 15.43 24.03
CA VAL A 691 -0.78 15.89 22.64
C VAL A 691 -2.08 15.74 21.85
N MET A 692 -2.98 14.83 22.23
CA MET A 692 -4.23 14.59 21.54
C MET A 692 -5.30 14.10 22.53
N ALA A 693 -6.54 14.55 22.37
CA ALA A 693 -7.70 14.06 23.11
C ALA A 693 -8.10 12.66 22.64
N GLY A 694 -8.92 11.95 23.43
CA GLY A 694 -9.35 10.60 23.07
C GLY A 694 -10.11 10.57 21.76
N ALA A 695 -9.78 9.61 20.90
CA ALA A 695 -10.55 9.30 19.72
C ALA A 695 -11.82 8.49 20.11
N GLN A 696 -12.59 8.01 19.12
CA GLN A 696 -13.71 7.09 19.38
C GLN A 696 -13.35 5.89 20.27
N GLY A 697 -12.06 5.52 20.34
CA GLY A 697 -11.51 4.53 21.26
C GLY A 697 -12.03 3.09 21.08
N THR A 698 -12.61 2.79 19.94
CA THR A 698 -13.23 1.50 19.58
C THR A 698 -13.20 1.33 18.06
N MET A 699 -13.17 0.10 17.57
CA MET A 699 -13.34 -0.18 16.13
C MET A 699 -14.81 -0.46 15.76
N ASN A 700 -15.72 -0.49 16.76
CA ASN A 700 -17.14 -0.78 16.56
C ASN A 700 -17.35 -2.01 15.66
N ASN A 701 -16.81 -3.14 16.09
CA ASN A 701 -16.74 -4.38 15.31
C ASN A 701 -18.13 -5.00 15.18
N LEU A 702 -18.68 -5.00 13.99
CA LEU A 702 -19.94 -5.65 13.66
C LEU A 702 -19.67 -6.95 12.91
N THR A 703 -20.17 -8.05 13.43
CA THR A 703 -20.21 -9.34 12.73
C THR A 703 -21.64 -9.77 12.51
N PHE A 704 -21.87 -10.46 11.38
CA PHE A 704 -23.11 -11.18 11.18
C PHE A 704 -22.91 -12.40 10.26
N GLY A 705 -23.80 -13.37 10.41
CA GLY A 705 -23.73 -14.53 9.53
C GLY A 705 -24.62 -15.69 9.97
N ASN A 706 -24.45 -16.77 9.25
CA ASN A 706 -25.06 -18.08 9.50
C ASN A 706 -24.14 -19.20 8.97
N ALA A 707 -24.64 -20.39 8.74
CA ALA A 707 -23.82 -21.48 8.18
C ALA A 707 -23.27 -21.20 6.77
N ARG A 708 -23.89 -20.28 6.02
CA ARG A 708 -23.53 -19.94 4.64
C ARG A 708 -22.71 -18.65 4.54
N TYR A 709 -23.02 -17.64 5.35
CA TYR A 709 -22.46 -16.30 5.27
C TYR A 709 -21.67 -15.99 6.54
N GLN A 710 -20.48 -15.39 6.39
CA GLN A 710 -19.66 -14.89 7.49
C GLN A 710 -19.15 -13.51 7.09
N TYR A 711 -19.52 -12.50 7.84
CA TYR A 711 -19.14 -11.10 7.59
C TYR A 711 -18.60 -10.44 8.86
N TYR A 712 -17.63 -9.58 8.67
CA TYR A 712 -17.07 -8.71 9.70
C TYR A 712 -16.76 -7.34 9.12
N GLU A 713 -17.05 -6.28 9.86
CA GLU A 713 -16.64 -4.91 9.54
C GLU A 713 -16.27 -4.11 10.79
N THR A 714 -15.42 -3.11 10.60
CA THR A 714 -15.17 -2.04 11.56
C THR A 714 -15.90 -0.79 11.10
N ILE A 715 -16.49 -0.02 12.03
CA ILE A 715 -17.23 1.19 11.69
C ILE A 715 -16.51 2.41 12.25
N ALA A 716 -16.27 3.40 11.37
CA ALA A 716 -15.58 4.64 11.68
C ALA A 716 -16.35 5.49 12.72
N GLY A 717 -15.62 6.32 13.45
CA GLY A 717 -16.17 7.28 14.42
C GLY A 717 -15.39 8.58 14.44
N GLY A 718 -15.48 9.37 15.49
CA GLY A 718 -14.78 10.65 15.58
C GLY A 718 -13.33 10.50 16.05
N SER A 719 -12.38 11.22 15.44
CA SER A 719 -11.02 11.32 15.98
C SER A 719 -10.94 12.39 17.08
N GLY A 720 -9.96 12.27 17.98
CA GLY A 720 -9.67 13.30 18.97
C GLY A 720 -9.08 14.56 18.34
N ALA A 721 -9.26 15.71 18.99
CA ALA A 721 -8.62 16.97 18.61
C ALA A 721 -7.24 17.11 19.23
N GLY A 722 -6.38 17.92 18.62
CA GLY A 722 -5.05 18.26 19.11
C GLY A 722 -4.86 19.76 19.35
N PRO A 723 -3.61 20.20 19.64
CA PRO A 723 -3.33 21.59 20.00
C PRO A 723 -3.58 22.60 18.87
N ASP A 724 -3.55 22.18 17.65
CA ASP A 724 -3.58 22.98 16.42
C ASP A 724 -4.48 22.40 15.31
N PHE A 725 -5.27 21.37 15.63
CA PHE A 725 -6.19 20.74 14.67
C PHE A 725 -7.48 20.27 15.33
N ASP A 726 -8.56 20.30 14.56
CA ASP A 726 -9.84 19.70 14.92
C ASP A 726 -9.83 18.19 14.64
N GLY A 727 -10.66 17.45 15.37
CA GLY A 727 -10.90 16.04 15.08
C GLY A 727 -11.64 15.86 13.75
N THR A 728 -11.35 14.76 13.08
CA THR A 728 -11.97 14.37 11.79
C THR A 728 -13.22 13.53 12.05
N ASP A 729 -14.28 13.83 11.29
CA ASP A 729 -15.57 13.15 11.40
C ASP A 729 -15.52 11.79 10.70
N ALA A 730 -16.16 10.79 11.26
CA ALA A 730 -16.38 9.46 10.69
C ALA A 730 -15.13 8.86 10.02
N VAL A 731 -14.00 8.81 10.74
CA VAL A 731 -12.71 8.30 10.27
C VAL A 731 -12.27 7.08 11.10
N HIS A 732 -11.61 6.13 10.47
CA HIS A 732 -10.87 5.11 11.21
C HIS A 732 -9.65 5.73 11.90
N THR A 733 -9.42 5.35 13.14
CA THR A 733 -8.38 5.95 13.98
C THR A 733 -7.35 4.91 14.44
N HIS A 734 -6.13 5.38 14.69
CA HIS A 734 -5.05 4.68 15.38
C HIS A 734 -4.71 3.30 14.77
N MET A 735 -5.22 2.24 15.39
CA MET A 735 -4.79 0.87 15.09
C MET A 735 -5.47 0.26 13.87
N THR A 736 -6.43 0.94 13.25
CA THR A 736 -7.09 0.50 12.02
C THR A 736 -7.19 1.61 10.99
N ASN A 737 -7.04 1.25 9.72
CA ASN A 737 -7.34 2.07 8.54
C ASN A 737 -8.04 1.23 7.46
N SER A 738 -8.72 0.15 7.85
CA SER A 738 -9.47 -0.70 6.93
C SER A 738 -10.57 0.11 6.23
N ARG A 739 -10.95 -0.32 5.04
CA ARG A 739 -12.10 0.24 4.34
C ARG A 739 -13.40 -0.42 4.81
N LEU A 740 -14.52 0.25 4.62
CA LEU A 740 -15.82 -0.40 4.62
C LEU A 740 -16.03 -1.12 3.28
N THR A 741 -16.78 -2.21 3.31
CA THR A 741 -17.25 -2.86 2.09
C THR A 741 -18.18 -1.91 1.35
N ASP A 742 -17.96 -1.77 0.04
CA ASP A 742 -18.85 -1.00 -0.83
C ASP A 742 -20.30 -1.49 -0.67
N PRO A 743 -21.30 -0.60 -0.55
CA PRO A 743 -22.69 -1.01 -0.35
C PRO A 743 -23.21 -1.95 -1.43
N GLU A 744 -22.84 -1.76 -2.68
CA GLU A 744 -23.29 -2.63 -3.78
C GLU A 744 -22.69 -4.03 -3.65
N VAL A 745 -21.41 -4.14 -3.29
CA VAL A 745 -20.72 -5.41 -3.02
C VAL A 745 -21.32 -6.11 -1.80
N LEU A 746 -21.59 -5.35 -0.72
CA LEU A 746 -22.19 -5.87 0.50
C LEU A 746 -23.57 -6.49 0.23
N GLU A 747 -24.44 -5.77 -0.47
CA GLU A 747 -25.80 -6.20 -0.77
C GLU A 747 -25.86 -7.32 -1.81
N TRP A 748 -24.86 -7.39 -2.67
CA TRP A 748 -24.75 -8.47 -3.65
C TRP A 748 -24.24 -9.78 -3.02
N ARG A 749 -23.26 -9.68 -2.11
CA ARG A 749 -22.67 -10.87 -1.48
C ARG A 749 -23.46 -11.41 -0.29
N PHE A 750 -24.17 -10.56 0.41
CA PHE A 750 -24.87 -10.88 1.65
C PHE A 750 -26.34 -10.47 1.56
N PRO A 751 -27.28 -11.23 2.15
CA PRO A 751 -28.70 -10.90 2.13
C PRO A 751 -29.04 -9.80 3.14
N VAL A 752 -28.45 -8.64 2.96
CA VAL A 752 -28.65 -7.42 3.75
C VAL A 752 -28.93 -6.23 2.83
N LEU A 753 -29.35 -5.11 3.40
CA LEU A 753 -29.55 -3.83 2.72
C LEU A 753 -29.01 -2.72 3.62
N LEU A 754 -28.11 -1.91 3.10
CA LEU A 754 -27.65 -0.70 3.78
C LEU A 754 -28.70 0.40 3.63
N GLU A 755 -29.45 0.70 4.71
CA GLU A 755 -30.48 1.75 4.71
C GLU A 755 -29.90 3.14 4.78
N SER A 756 -28.89 3.35 5.64
CA SER A 756 -28.15 4.60 5.72
C SER A 756 -26.76 4.41 6.33
N PHE A 757 -25.86 5.28 5.91
CA PHE A 757 -24.55 5.49 6.52
C PHE A 757 -24.28 7.00 6.50
N GLU A 758 -24.28 7.64 7.66
CA GLU A 758 -24.27 9.10 7.77
C GLU A 758 -23.41 9.57 8.95
N ILE A 759 -22.93 10.82 8.90
CA ILE A 759 -22.22 11.45 10.01
C ILE A 759 -23.23 11.79 11.11
N ARG A 760 -22.90 11.41 12.36
CA ARG A 760 -23.66 11.72 13.57
C ARG A 760 -23.28 13.11 14.08
N HIS A 761 -23.81 14.15 13.44
CA HIS A 761 -23.47 15.53 13.75
C HIS A 761 -23.70 15.91 15.22
N GLY A 762 -22.72 16.64 15.79
CA GLY A 762 -22.74 17.11 17.16
C GLY A 762 -22.35 16.07 18.20
N SER A 763 -21.75 14.94 17.78
CA SER A 763 -21.24 13.93 18.69
C SER A 763 -19.79 14.16 19.13
N GLY A 764 -19.02 14.99 18.43
CA GLY A 764 -17.68 15.42 18.82
C GLY A 764 -17.69 16.36 20.03
N GLY A 765 -16.70 16.23 20.92
CA GLY A 765 -16.53 17.06 22.09
C GLY A 765 -16.17 18.52 21.75
N ALA A 766 -16.75 19.48 22.42
CA ALA A 766 -16.44 20.89 22.21
C ALA A 766 -15.06 21.27 22.78
N GLY A 767 -14.42 22.29 22.19
CA GLY A 767 -13.12 22.77 22.62
C GLY A 767 -12.68 23.99 21.80
N ARG A 768 -11.45 24.46 22.02
CA ARG A 768 -10.81 25.38 21.07
C ARG A 768 -10.68 24.70 19.72
N HIS A 769 -10.34 23.41 19.76
CA HIS A 769 -10.42 22.48 18.66
C HIS A 769 -11.47 21.42 19.00
N ARG A 770 -12.45 21.24 18.13
CA ARG A 770 -13.54 20.27 18.36
C ARG A 770 -13.07 18.85 18.06
N GLY A 771 -13.56 17.87 18.79
CA GLY A 771 -13.47 16.46 18.42
C GLY A 771 -14.29 16.16 17.17
N GLY A 772 -13.91 15.10 16.44
CA GLY A 772 -14.63 14.64 15.26
C GLY A 772 -15.97 13.99 15.61
N ASP A 773 -16.93 14.08 14.72
CA ASP A 773 -18.24 13.45 14.86
C ASP A 773 -18.18 11.95 14.52
N GLY A 774 -18.96 11.12 15.21
CA GLY A 774 -19.15 9.72 14.91
C GLY A 774 -20.01 9.48 13.67
N ALA A 775 -20.34 8.21 13.42
CA ALA A 775 -21.19 7.79 12.33
C ALA A 775 -22.44 7.07 12.84
N ARG A 776 -23.49 7.03 12.03
CA ARG A 776 -24.67 6.18 12.22
C ARG A 776 -24.77 5.24 11.01
N ARG A 777 -24.85 3.93 11.27
CA ARG A 777 -24.98 2.88 10.26
C ARG A 777 -26.22 2.04 10.54
N ARG A 778 -27.05 1.82 9.50
CA ARG A 778 -28.31 1.08 9.58
C ARG A 778 -28.31 -0.02 8.54
N LEU A 779 -28.36 -1.27 8.99
CA LEU A 779 -28.28 -2.44 8.15
C LEU A 779 -29.53 -3.33 8.34
N ARG A 780 -30.34 -3.47 7.27
CA ARG A 780 -31.53 -4.31 7.25
C ARG A 780 -31.20 -5.71 6.83
N PHE A 781 -31.64 -6.69 7.60
CA PHE A 781 -31.47 -8.11 7.29
C PHE A 781 -32.63 -8.64 6.42
N ARG A 782 -32.31 -9.45 5.43
CA ARG A 782 -33.27 -10.08 4.52
C ARG A 782 -33.46 -11.58 4.79
N GLU A 783 -32.52 -12.20 5.52
CA GLU A 783 -32.56 -13.59 5.98
C GLU A 783 -32.24 -13.66 7.47
N ALA A 784 -32.61 -14.81 8.10
CA ALA A 784 -32.27 -15.04 9.49
C ALA A 784 -30.75 -15.26 9.66
N MET A 785 -30.14 -14.49 10.55
CA MET A 785 -28.71 -14.54 10.88
C MET A 785 -28.48 -14.18 12.34
N THR A 786 -27.37 -14.63 12.91
CA THR A 786 -26.84 -14.07 14.14
C THR A 786 -26.04 -12.82 13.83
N ALA A 787 -26.28 -11.72 14.55
CA ALA A 787 -25.45 -10.51 14.50
C ALA A 787 -24.86 -10.24 15.88
N ALA A 788 -23.61 -9.77 15.91
CA ALA A 788 -22.93 -9.42 17.15
C ALA A 788 -22.17 -8.09 17.01
N ILE A 789 -22.09 -7.38 18.11
CA ILE A 789 -21.30 -6.15 18.21
C ILE A 789 -20.24 -6.31 19.30
N LEU A 790 -19.01 -5.94 18.99
CA LEU A 790 -17.88 -5.88 19.91
C LEU A 790 -17.32 -4.46 19.87
N SER A 791 -17.63 -3.67 20.89
CA SER A 791 -17.33 -2.24 20.92
C SER A 791 -17.15 -1.74 22.35
N SER A 792 -16.62 -0.53 22.49
CA SER A 792 -16.43 0.20 23.76
C SER A 792 -17.02 1.60 23.66
N HIS A 793 -16.85 2.40 24.70
CA HIS A 793 -17.36 3.78 24.79
C HIS A 793 -18.88 3.89 24.64
N ARG A 794 -19.59 2.93 25.24
CA ARG A 794 -21.06 2.99 25.46
C ARG A 794 -21.38 3.46 26.87
N VAL A 795 -20.40 3.45 27.79
CA VAL A 795 -20.52 3.88 29.20
C VAL A 795 -19.48 4.95 29.55
N ILE A 796 -18.23 4.79 29.12
CA ILE A 796 -17.13 5.73 29.37
C ILE A 796 -16.90 6.58 28.12
N GLN A 797 -16.99 7.91 28.28
CA GLN A 797 -16.83 8.83 27.13
C GLN A 797 -15.37 8.93 26.67
N PRO A 798 -15.13 9.13 25.36
CA PRO A 798 -13.85 9.58 24.85
C PRO A 798 -13.46 10.92 25.52
N PHE A 799 -12.27 10.97 26.14
CA PHE A 799 -11.90 12.10 26.98
C PHE A 799 -11.54 13.35 26.17
N GLY A 800 -11.95 14.52 26.67
CA GLY A 800 -11.41 15.80 26.23
C GLY A 800 -10.09 16.12 26.93
N LEU A 801 -9.25 16.96 26.32
CA LEU A 801 -7.92 17.30 26.83
C LEU A 801 -7.72 18.81 26.96
N LYS A 802 -6.91 19.24 27.96
CA LYS A 802 -6.59 20.67 28.21
C LYS A 802 -7.82 21.58 28.40
N GLY A 803 -8.93 21.04 28.89
CA GLY A 803 -10.18 21.76 29.09
C GLY A 803 -11.20 21.65 27.95
N GLY A 804 -10.92 20.83 26.96
CA GLY A 804 -11.90 20.37 25.97
C GLY A 804 -12.91 19.39 26.59
N GLU A 805 -14.11 19.31 26.02
CA GLU A 805 -15.18 18.42 26.47
C GLU A 805 -15.02 17.01 25.91
N PRO A 806 -15.54 15.98 26.58
CA PRO A 806 -15.55 14.62 26.08
C PRO A 806 -16.46 14.47 24.86
N GLY A 807 -16.16 13.47 24.00
CA GLY A 807 -17.04 13.05 22.91
C GLY A 807 -18.30 12.34 23.42
N ALA A 808 -19.35 12.29 22.60
CA ALA A 808 -20.57 11.58 22.91
C ALA A 808 -20.36 10.06 22.90
N LEU A 809 -21.06 9.36 23.77
CA LEU A 809 -21.09 7.89 23.82
C LEU A 809 -21.68 7.30 22.54
N GLY A 810 -21.21 6.12 22.15
CA GLY A 810 -21.86 5.30 21.13
C GLY A 810 -23.14 4.61 21.66
N ARG A 811 -23.95 4.05 20.73
CA ARG A 811 -25.16 3.31 21.04
C ARG A 811 -25.41 2.21 20.00
N ASN A 812 -25.93 1.08 20.46
CA ASN A 812 -26.27 -0.04 19.60
C ASN A 812 -27.71 -0.52 19.89
N TRP A 813 -28.50 -0.81 18.85
CA TRP A 813 -29.85 -1.37 19.02
C TRP A 813 -30.32 -2.10 17.78
N VAL A 814 -31.36 -2.88 17.94
CA VAL A 814 -32.09 -3.53 16.84
C VAL A 814 -33.52 -3.00 16.77
N GLU A 815 -33.92 -2.55 15.59
CA GLU A 815 -35.32 -2.27 15.26
C GLU A 815 -35.92 -3.53 14.66
N ARG A 816 -36.90 -4.10 15.35
CA ARG A 816 -37.56 -5.34 14.91
C ARG A 816 -38.58 -5.08 13.82
N ALA A 817 -38.80 -6.05 12.94
CA ALA A 817 -39.77 -5.94 11.88
C ALA A 817 -41.21 -5.70 12.38
N ASP A 818 -41.54 -6.08 13.60
CA ASP A 818 -42.80 -5.81 14.28
C ASP A 818 -42.94 -4.42 14.92
N GLY A 819 -41.90 -3.59 14.83
CA GLY A 819 -41.82 -2.25 15.39
C GLY A 819 -41.23 -2.19 16.82
N GLY A 820 -40.81 -3.32 17.40
CA GLY A 820 -40.11 -3.37 18.68
C GLY A 820 -38.68 -2.84 18.54
N VAL A 821 -38.11 -2.34 19.64
CA VAL A 821 -36.70 -1.93 19.73
C VAL A 821 -36.03 -2.75 20.82
N THR A 822 -34.87 -3.33 20.52
CA THR A 822 -34.02 -4.06 21.45
C THR A 822 -32.73 -3.29 21.63
N GLU A 823 -32.51 -2.68 22.78
CA GLU A 823 -31.21 -2.05 23.11
C GLU A 823 -30.16 -3.13 23.32
N LEU A 824 -28.95 -2.85 22.79
CA LEU A 824 -27.78 -3.71 22.94
C LEU A 824 -26.70 -3.00 23.75
N THR A 825 -25.92 -3.76 24.47
CA THR A 825 -24.72 -3.27 25.18
C THR A 825 -23.55 -3.02 24.21
N GLY A 826 -22.37 -2.65 24.72
CA GLY A 826 -21.15 -2.54 23.92
C GLY A 826 -20.71 -3.85 23.31
N THR A 827 -21.07 -4.95 23.95
CA THR A 827 -20.72 -6.33 23.53
C THR A 827 -21.93 -7.20 23.70
N ASP A 828 -22.54 -7.53 22.60
CA ASP A 828 -23.79 -8.26 22.60
C ASP A 828 -23.95 -9.09 21.33
N SER A 829 -24.80 -10.09 21.40
CA SER A 829 -25.16 -10.93 20.25
C SER A 829 -26.67 -11.10 20.21
N THR A 830 -27.25 -11.09 19.02
CA THR A 830 -28.70 -11.17 18.85
C THR A 830 -29.06 -11.91 17.55
N GLU A 831 -30.19 -12.62 17.59
CA GLU A 831 -30.77 -13.19 16.39
C GLU A 831 -31.53 -12.11 15.60
N MET A 832 -31.21 -12.03 14.31
CA MET A 832 -31.86 -11.14 13.33
C MET A 832 -32.83 -11.94 12.47
N GLY A 833 -34.05 -11.41 12.34
CA GLY A 833 -35.03 -11.92 11.40
C GLY A 833 -35.10 -11.09 10.12
N PRO A 834 -35.77 -11.61 9.06
CA PRO A 834 -36.05 -10.85 7.85
C PRO A 834 -36.84 -9.58 8.18
N GLY A 835 -36.31 -8.42 7.80
CA GLY A 835 -36.87 -7.10 8.04
C GLY A 835 -36.34 -6.38 9.29
N ASP A 836 -35.63 -7.06 10.18
CA ASP A 836 -34.97 -6.40 11.32
C ASP A 836 -33.81 -5.50 10.84
N VAL A 837 -33.60 -4.39 11.56
CA VAL A 837 -32.53 -3.44 11.26
C VAL A 837 -31.56 -3.36 12.43
N PHE A 838 -30.29 -3.67 12.18
CA PHE A 838 -29.23 -3.45 13.16
C PHE A 838 -28.73 -2.02 13.01
N VAL A 839 -28.65 -1.28 14.13
CA VAL A 839 -28.25 0.14 14.13
C VAL A 839 -27.06 0.36 15.07
N VAL A 840 -26.03 1.01 14.56
CA VAL A 840 -24.85 1.41 15.33
C VAL A 840 -24.67 2.91 15.21
N GLU A 841 -24.64 3.59 16.34
CA GLU A 841 -24.13 4.96 16.48
C GLU A 841 -22.76 4.90 17.12
N THR A 842 -21.73 5.35 16.40
CA THR A 842 -20.35 5.34 16.90
C THR A 842 -20.06 6.57 17.78
N PRO A 843 -19.07 6.49 18.71
CA PRO A 843 -18.68 7.61 19.53
C PRO A 843 -18.07 8.75 18.73
N GLY A 844 -18.21 9.98 19.22
CA GLY A 844 -17.42 11.12 18.79
C GLY A 844 -16.05 11.17 19.49
N GLY A 845 -15.10 11.91 18.93
CA GLY A 845 -13.82 12.20 19.55
C GLY A 845 -13.89 13.31 20.60
N GLY A 846 -12.91 13.37 21.52
CA GLY A 846 -12.79 14.43 22.52
C GLY A 846 -12.27 15.75 21.94
N GLY A 847 -12.70 16.88 22.48
CA GLY A 847 -12.22 18.22 22.16
C GLY A 847 -10.91 18.56 22.87
N PHE A 848 -10.17 19.54 22.34
CA PHE A 848 -8.90 20.02 22.91
C PHE A 848 -8.94 21.51 23.22
N GLY A 849 -8.45 21.91 24.41
CA GLY A 849 -8.44 23.29 24.85
C GLY A 849 -9.85 23.81 25.21
N ARG A 850 -9.93 24.91 25.90
CA ARG A 850 -11.24 25.50 26.27
C ARG A 850 -11.87 26.22 25.07
N ALA A 851 -13.19 26.05 24.91
CA ALA A 851 -13.94 26.80 23.91
C ALA A 851 -13.86 28.30 24.19
N GLY A 852 -13.43 29.07 23.20
CA GLY A 852 -13.32 30.53 23.29
C GLY A 852 -11.92 31.05 23.70
N GLU A 853 -10.95 30.18 23.99
CA GLU A 853 -9.52 30.48 24.03
C GLU A 853 -8.91 30.23 22.65
#